data_1feeb6ceabc3cc3837b8a1512f6dc70e
#
_entry.id   1feeb6ceabc3cc3837b8a1512f6dc70e
#
_cell.length_a   1.000
_cell.length_b   1.000
_cell.length_c   1.000
_cell.angle_alpha   90.00
_cell.angle_beta   90.00
_cell.angle_gamma   90.00
#
_symmetry.space_group_name_H-M   'P 1'
#
loop_
_entity.id
_entity.type
_entity.pdbx_description
1 polymer ?
#
loop_
_entity_poly.entity_id
_entity_poly.type
_entity_poly.pdbx_seq_one_letter_code
_entity_poly.pdbx_strand_id
1 'polypeptide(L)'
;EFEPDVVRKSLKAVGVAEARFYDKALIDKAEQELKRQYVGKGMFAAEVVATVTPIERNQVAIYFNIDEGPVAKIEEINFIGNEAFSEGTLRSEMQLKTGGWLSWYSKDNLYSKQKLTADLETIRSYYLNRGYLEFVIESTQVSITPDKKGIYLTISIREGKKFTVKDIRLAGELLGKENEFKQLIVLKPGDTFSSAKLTESTKAIAEVLGNYGYAFATINPQPDIRREVAEVDLTLVVDPGRRIYVRKVDISGNAKTRDMVIRREMRQFESSWFDGDKIELSKKRLNRLGYFTETDISTQDVPGSPDQVDVNVKVSEKPTGAISIGAGFSSTEKLILTAGINQDNAFGTGTAVGLNVAVGKINQNLTLSNYDPYFTEEGISRYTDLYYRSSKPLYYVGDPDYQIKSVGSNIKFGVPYTEVDRVFFGTGAEAFQIQTTSNTPIPYLTYAQSYGIAPPGYPGTLTTWNVPLTVGWSRDGRDSALIPSDGSLEQLNGEVGTPVGNMTFYRIYGQYQKYHSFSKGNILSFNGEVGYGQGYGNHPFPITKNYYVGGIGSVRGYAPGSLGPQYYNNVIGAYQPTGGQSKIVTNLEYTVPVPGSGVDKTLRVFGFVDGGNAFGQHLNLVLRYSYGLGISWISPLGPLKFSYGIPVKTQPTDNIQRLQFQVGTAF
;
A
#
# COMPACT_ATOMS: atom_id res chain seq x y z
N GLU A 1 -4.39 25.29 -12.83
CA GLU A 1 -4.48 23.86 -13.21
C GLU A 1 -3.12 23.31 -13.69
N PHE A 2 -2.32 24.11 -14.39
CA PHE A 2 -0.95 23.78 -14.69
C PHE A 2 0.02 24.51 -13.76
N GLU A 3 0.96 23.78 -13.17
CA GLU A 3 2.07 24.41 -12.43
C GLU A 3 2.96 25.24 -13.35
N PRO A 4 3.52 26.37 -12.88
CA PRO A 4 4.37 27.25 -13.71
C PRO A 4 5.52 26.51 -14.40
N ASP A 5 6.10 25.48 -13.76
CA ASP A 5 7.19 24.70 -14.33
C ASP A 5 6.76 23.81 -15.50
N VAL A 6 5.51 23.33 -15.51
CA VAL A 6 4.94 22.58 -16.63
C VAL A 6 4.73 23.50 -17.83
N VAL A 7 4.21 24.71 -17.59
CA VAL A 7 4.05 25.73 -18.64
C VAL A 7 5.40 26.12 -19.23
N ARG A 8 6.43 26.34 -18.40
CA ARG A 8 7.80 26.63 -18.87
C ARG A 8 8.39 25.49 -19.72
N LYS A 9 8.16 24.24 -19.34
CA LYS A 9 8.60 23.08 -20.14
C LYS A 9 7.92 23.05 -21.50
N SER A 10 6.63 23.32 -21.55
CA SER A 10 5.84 23.37 -22.79
C SER A 10 6.33 24.50 -23.70
N LEU A 11 6.61 25.70 -23.16
CA LEU A 11 7.20 26.82 -23.89
C LEU A 11 8.60 26.48 -24.46
N LYS A 12 9.46 25.83 -23.67
CA LYS A 12 10.77 25.36 -24.14
C LYS A 12 10.66 24.35 -25.29
N ALA A 13 9.68 23.45 -25.25
CA ALA A 13 9.47 22.47 -26.31
C ALA A 13 9.09 23.10 -27.65
N VAL A 14 8.39 24.25 -27.61
CA VAL A 14 8.03 25.02 -28.80
C VAL A 14 9.18 25.95 -29.29
N GLY A 15 10.25 26.07 -28.48
CA GLY A 15 11.40 26.91 -28.80
C GLY A 15 11.45 28.28 -28.10
N VAL A 16 10.47 28.56 -27.22
CA VAL A 16 10.40 29.80 -26.42
C VAL A 16 11.12 29.55 -25.09
N ALA A 17 12.25 30.19 -24.89
CA ALA A 17 13.03 30.09 -23.66
C ALA A 17 13.81 31.38 -23.39
N GLU A 18 14.20 31.60 -22.15
CA GLU A 18 15.07 32.71 -21.75
C GLU A 18 16.41 32.70 -22.54
N ALA A 19 16.95 33.86 -22.82
CA ALA A 19 18.19 34.05 -23.58
C ALA A 19 18.17 33.52 -25.04
N ARG A 20 16.98 33.44 -25.66
CA ARG A 20 16.81 33.10 -27.09
C ARG A 20 16.42 34.33 -27.89
N PHE A 21 16.63 34.25 -29.19
CA PHE A 21 16.19 35.32 -30.12
C PHE A 21 14.67 35.39 -30.13
N TYR A 22 14.15 36.62 -30.13
CA TYR A 22 12.70 36.84 -30.26
C TYR A 22 12.26 36.51 -31.68
N ASP A 23 11.26 35.67 -31.77
CA ASP A 23 10.55 35.33 -33.00
C ASP A 23 9.02 35.36 -32.74
N LYS A 24 8.32 36.26 -33.41
CA LYS A 24 6.88 36.42 -33.26
C LYS A 24 6.13 35.12 -33.61
N ALA A 25 6.55 34.40 -34.65
CA ALA A 25 5.89 33.17 -35.08
C ALA A 25 6.00 32.08 -34.02
N LEU A 26 7.12 32.01 -33.28
CA LEU A 26 7.26 31.07 -32.15
C LEU A 26 6.36 31.47 -30.96
N ILE A 27 6.14 32.76 -30.72
CA ILE A 27 5.26 33.21 -29.65
C ILE A 27 3.79 32.88 -29.99
N ASP A 28 3.35 33.20 -31.21
CA ASP A 28 2.00 32.88 -31.67
C ASP A 28 1.74 31.34 -31.63
N LYS A 29 2.75 30.54 -32.00
CA LYS A 29 2.70 29.09 -31.90
C LYS A 29 2.62 28.60 -30.45
N ALA A 30 3.34 29.26 -29.54
CA ALA A 30 3.33 28.94 -28.11
C ALA A 30 1.97 29.26 -27.48
N GLU A 31 1.33 30.39 -27.83
CA GLU A 31 -0.03 30.72 -27.40
C GLU A 31 -1.02 29.63 -27.82
N GLN A 32 -0.98 29.23 -29.09
CA GLN A 32 -1.88 28.20 -29.62
C GLN A 32 -1.62 26.84 -28.97
N GLU A 33 -0.38 26.48 -28.74
CA GLU A 33 -0.03 25.21 -28.09
C GLU A 33 -0.51 25.17 -26.63
N LEU A 34 -0.29 26.25 -25.87
CA LEU A 34 -0.81 26.36 -24.50
C LEU A 34 -2.35 26.29 -24.50
N LYS A 35 -3.01 27.05 -25.38
CA LYS A 35 -4.48 27.01 -25.50
C LYS A 35 -4.97 25.61 -25.84
N ARG A 36 -4.27 24.88 -26.73
CA ARG A 36 -4.58 23.48 -27.07
C ARG A 36 -4.48 22.56 -25.87
N GLN A 37 -3.48 22.76 -24.99
CA GLN A 37 -3.31 21.99 -23.76
C GLN A 37 -4.44 22.23 -22.76
N TYR A 38 -4.88 23.48 -22.58
CA TYR A 38 -6.02 23.81 -21.74
C TYR A 38 -7.33 23.22 -22.29
N VAL A 39 -7.57 23.35 -23.59
CA VAL A 39 -8.71 22.71 -24.28
C VAL A 39 -8.68 21.20 -24.11
N GLY A 40 -7.51 20.57 -24.16
CA GLY A 40 -7.34 19.13 -23.91
C GLY A 40 -7.74 18.69 -22.51
N LYS A 41 -7.72 19.60 -21.54
CA LYS A 41 -8.21 19.40 -20.16
C LYS A 41 -9.66 19.84 -19.95
N GLY A 42 -10.37 20.23 -21.01
CA GLY A 42 -11.77 20.64 -20.94
C GLY A 42 -11.99 22.12 -20.60
N MET A 43 -10.95 22.94 -20.64
CA MET A 43 -11.05 24.39 -20.41
C MET A 43 -11.26 25.12 -21.75
N PHE A 44 -12.45 25.00 -22.32
CA PHE A 44 -12.78 25.55 -23.64
C PHE A 44 -12.91 27.07 -23.65
N ALA A 45 -13.03 27.72 -22.48
CA ALA A 45 -13.04 29.13 -22.32
C ALA A 45 -11.62 29.72 -22.10
N ALA A 46 -10.60 28.89 -22.04
CA ALA A 46 -9.25 29.37 -21.77
C ALA A 46 -8.77 30.37 -22.80
N GLU A 47 -8.28 31.51 -22.32
CA GLU A 47 -7.62 32.53 -23.12
C GLU A 47 -6.14 32.62 -22.73
N VAL A 48 -5.28 32.62 -23.74
CA VAL A 48 -3.83 32.76 -23.58
C VAL A 48 -3.42 33.93 -24.46
N VAL A 49 -2.86 34.97 -23.86
CA VAL A 49 -2.41 36.17 -24.55
C VAL A 49 -0.97 36.47 -24.17
N ALA A 50 -0.07 36.52 -25.15
CA ALA A 50 1.30 36.93 -24.95
C ALA A 50 1.47 38.43 -25.15
N THR A 51 2.03 39.14 -24.18
CA THR A 51 2.39 40.53 -24.26
C THR A 51 3.88 40.65 -24.34
N VAL A 52 4.37 41.33 -25.37
CA VAL A 52 5.81 41.57 -25.61
C VAL A 52 6.12 43.00 -25.28
N THR A 53 7.00 43.25 -24.31
CA THR A 53 7.39 44.59 -23.88
C THR A 53 8.90 44.77 -24.15
N PRO A 54 9.28 45.78 -24.94
CA PRO A 54 10.69 46.14 -25.12
C PRO A 54 11.31 46.56 -23.78
N ILE A 55 12.52 46.07 -23.51
CA ILE A 55 13.35 46.50 -22.37
C ILE A 55 14.71 46.96 -22.84
N GLU A 56 15.52 47.51 -21.94
CA GLU A 56 16.85 48.02 -22.27
C GLU A 56 17.75 46.94 -22.91
N ARG A 57 18.76 47.38 -23.66
CA ARG A 57 19.78 46.53 -24.32
C ARG A 57 19.24 45.63 -25.44
N ASN A 58 18.26 46.12 -26.21
CA ASN A 58 17.65 45.37 -27.33
C ASN A 58 17.09 43.99 -26.92
N GLN A 59 16.48 43.95 -25.75
CA GLN A 59 15.83 42.77 -25.21
C GLN A 59 14.30 42.99 -25.15
N VAL A 60 13.55 41.88 -25.04
CA VAL A 60 12.09 41.89 -24.83
C VAL A 60 11.72 41.01 -23.64
N ALA A 61 10.77 41.51 -22.83
CA ALA A 61 10.10 40.68 -21.83
C ALA A 61 8.82 40.17 -22.46
N ILE A 62 8.56 38.86 -22.27
CA ILE A 62 7.36 38.21 -22.78
C ILE A 62 6.55 37.73 -21.58
N TYR A 63 5.31 38.20 -21.47
CA TYR A 63 4.38 37.82 -20.44
C TYR A 63 3.22 37.05 -21.08
N PHE A 64 3.03 35.79 -20.64
CA PHE A 64 1.85 35.03 -21.00
C PHE A 64 0.77 35.24 -19.93
N ASN A 65 -0.27 35.98 -20.29
CA ASN A 65 -1.44 36.10 -19.45
C ASN A 65 -2.42 35.01 -19.80
N ILE A 66 -2.77 34.17 -18.80
CA ILE A 66 -3.59 33.00 -18.99
C ILE A 66 -4.82 33.13 -18.10
N ASP A 67 -5.99 33.21 -18.74
CA ASP A 67 -7.28 33.03 -18.08
C ASP A 67 -7.77 31.61 -18.40
N GLU A 68 -7.72 30.73 -17.40
CA GLU A 68 -8.03 29.31 -17.60
C GLU A 68 -9.52 29.07 -17.86
N GLY A 69 -10.38 29.90 -17.32
CA GLY A 69 -11.82 29.67 -17.33
C GLY A 69 -12.25 28.41 -16.56
N PRO A 70 -13.54 28.08 -16.52
CA PRO A 70 -14.01 26.86 -15.88
C PRO A 70 -13.72 25.61 -16.72
N VAL A 71 -13.47 24.47 -16.05
CA VAL A 71 -13.45 23.16 -16.70
C VAL A 71 -14.86 22.75 -17.06
N ALA A 72 -15.09 22.35 -18.30
CA ALA A 72 -16.41 21.90 -18.76
C ALA A 72 -16.81 20.58 -18.12
N LYS A 73 -18.06 20.46 -17.71
CA LYS A 73 -18.66 19.28 -17.10
C LYS A 73 -19.37 18.43 -18.14
N ILE A 74 -19.33 17.13 -17.93
CA ILE A 74 -20.06 16.19 -18.77
C ILE A 74 -21.52 16.18 -18.31
N GLU A 75 -22.40 16.64 -19.17
CA GLU A 75 -23.85 16.67 -18.96
C GLU A 75 -24.47 15.31 -19.34
N GLU A 76 -24.02 14.73 -20.46
CA GLU A 76 -24.58 13.49 -20.99
C GLU A 76 -23.55 12.71 -21.80
N ILE A 77 -23.63 11.37 -21.72
CA ILE A 77 -22.86 10.45 -22.53
C ILE A 77 -23.83 9.51 -23.22
N ASN A 78 -23.91 9.55 -24.56
CA ASN A 78 -24.83 8.76 -25.37
C ASN A 78 -24.05 7.74 -26.21
N PHE A 79 -24.60 6.54 -26.31
CA PHE A 79 -24.12 5.50 -27.21
C PHE A 79 -25.14 5.26 -28.32
N ILE A 80 -24.67 5.12 -29.56
CA ILE A 80 -25.49 4.81 -30.73
C ILE A 80 -24.97 3.50 -31.32
N GLY A 81 -25.88 2.53 -31.55
CA GLY A 81 -25.53 1.22 -32.13
C GLY A 81 -25.20 0.16 -31.09
N ASN A 82 -25.49 0.40 -29.81
CA ASN A 82 -25.33 -0.55 -28.72
C ASN A 82 -26.59 -1.43 -28.55
N GLU A 83 -26.58 -2.62 -29.15
CA GLU A 83 -27.69 -3.58 -29.06
C GLU A 83 -27.45 -4.65 -27.97
N ALA A 84 -26.19 -5.11 -27.83
CA ALA A 84 -25.81 -6.20 -26.93
C ALA A 84 -25.70 -5.80 -25.48
N PHE A 85 -25.33 -4.56 -25.19
CA PHE A 85 -25.15 -4.04 -23.84
C PHE A 85 -25.88 -2.71 -23.67
N SER A 86 -26.51 -2.58 -22.50
CA SER A 86 -27.20 -1.32 -22.19
C SER A 86 -26.20 -0.16 -22.06
N GLU A 87 -26.66 1.03 -22.39
CA GLU A 87 -25.89 2.26 -22.25
C GLU A 87 -25.39 2.47 -20.80
N GLY A 88 -26.21 2.13 -19.80
CA GLY A 88 -25.83 2.19 -18.38
C GLY A 88 -24.66 1.27 -18.06
N THR A 89 -24.60 0.08 -18.67
CA THR A 89 -23.47 -0.84 -18.52
C THR A 89 -22.20 -0.25 -19.12
N LEU A 90 -22.27 0.30 -20.32
CA LEU A 90 -21.12 0.91 -20.99
C LEU A 90 -20.61 2.14 -20.24
N ARG A 91 -21.51 3.00 -19.75
CA ARG A 91 -21.16 4.15 -18.92
C ARG A 91 -20.48 3.74 -17.60
N SER A 92 -20.84 2.59 -17.02
CA SER A 92 -20.23 2.11 -15.78
C SER A 92 -18.76 1.72 -15.95
N GLU A 93 -18.34 1.31 -17.13
CA GLU A 93 -16.96 0.95 -17.46
C GLU A 93 -16.06 2.18 -17.74
N MET A 94 -16.66 3.35 -18.01
CA MET A 94 -15.92 4.58 -18.27
C MET A 94 -15.47 5.26 -16.97
N GLN A 95 -14.34 5.96 -17.05
CA GLN A 95 -13.86 6.86 -15.98
C GLN A 95 -14.63 8.17 -15.97
N LEU A 96 -14.95 8.68 -17.16
CA LEU A 96 -15.77 9.86 -17.35
C LEU A 96 -17.23 9.56 -17.02
N LYS A 97 -17.83 10.37 -16.15
CA LYS A 97 -19.22 10.19 -15.69
C LYS A 97 -20.00 11.49 -15.75
N THR A 98 -21.32 11.38 -15.84
CA THR A 98 -22.21 12.51 -15.58
C THR A 98 -22.21 12.86 -14.09
N GLY A 99 -22.47 14.10 -13.74
CA GLY A 99 -22.41 14.58 -12.34
C GLY A 99 -23.30 13.78 -11.38
N GLY A 100 -22.71 13.31 -10.27
CA GLY A 100 -23.40 12.67 -9.15
C GLY A 100 -23.28 13.48 -7.86
N TRP A 101 -23.89 13.03 -6.77
CA TRP A 101 -23.91 13.74 -5.48
C TRP A 101 -22.52 13.93 -4.84
N LEU A 102 -21.50 13.07 -5.21
CA LEU A 102 -20.11 13.17 -4.78
C LEU A 102 -19.17 13.73 -5.87
N SER A 103 -19.67 14.21 -6.98
CA SER A 103 -18.84 14.71 -8.09
C SER A 103 -17.96 15.91 -7.71
N TRP A 104 -18.33 16.66 -6.67
CA TRP A 104 -17.51 17.72 -6.10
C TRP A 104 -16.18 17.18 -5.49
N TYR A 105 -16.17 15.91 -5.07
CA TYR A 105 -14.99 15.25 -4.51
C TYR A 105 -14.23 14.43 -5.57
N SER A 106 -14.94 13.60 -6.36
CA SER A 106 -14.34 12.67 -7.33
C SER A 106 -13.82 13.36 -8.59
N LYS A 107 -14.38 14.53 -8.96
CA LYS A 107 -14.06 15.27 -10.20
C LYS A 107 -14.11 14.38 -11.46
N ASP A 108 -14.91 13.32 -11.45
CA ASP A 108 -15.07 12.37 -12.56
C ASP A 108 -15.99 12.89 -13.66
N ASN A 109 -16.77 13.93 -13.36
CA ASN A 109 -17.58 14.66 -14.31
C ASN A 109 -16.82 15.77 -15.07
N LEU A 110 -15.54 15.97 -14.80
CA LEU A 110 -14.73 16.95 -15.53
C LEU A 110 -14.16 16.32 -16.79
N TYR A 111 -14.43 16.97 -17.93
CA TYR A 111 -13.94 16.48 -19.21
C TYR A 111 -12.40 16.50 -19.32
N SER A 112 -11.85 15.45 -19.91
CA SER A 112 -10.46 15.39 -20.32
C SER A 112 -10.35 14.53 -21.58
N LYS A 113 -9.68 15.04 -22.61
CA LYS A 113 -9.43 14.30 -23.85
C LYS A 113 -8.65 13.01 -23.60
N GLN A 114 -7.69 13.02 -22.68
CA GLN A 114 -6.90 11.84 -22.30
C GLN A 114 -7.79 10.76 -21.67
N LYS A 115 -8.68 11.16 -20.74
CA LYS A 115 -9.63 10.22 -20.13
C LYS A 115 -10.58 9.66 -21.17
N LEU A 116 -11.10 10.49 -22.07
CA LEU A 116 -11.99 10.03 -23.16
C LEU A 116 -11.28 8.99 -24.04
N THR A 117 -10.03 9.25 -24.43
CA THR A 117 -9.26 8.26 -25.23
C THR A 117 -9.09 6.93 -24.49
N ALA A 118 -8.76 6.98 -23.19
CA ALA A 118 -8.66 5.78 -22.35
C ALA A 118 -10.01 5.06 -22.20
N ASP A 119 -11.09 5.79 -22.06
CA ASP A 119 -12.45 5.23 -21.97
C ASP A 119 -12.87 4.53 -23.27
N LEU A 120 -12.56 5.12 -24.43
CA LEU A 120 -12.83 4.49 -25.73
C LEU A 120 -12.07 3.16 -25.88
N GLU A 121 -10.81 3.11 -25.45
CA GLU A 121 -10.06 1.84 -25.45
C GLU A 121 -10.61 0.85 -24.41
N THR A 122 -11.11 1.32 -23.28
CA THR A 122 -11.80 0.48 -22.29
C THR A 122 -13.06 -0.14 -22.88
N ILE A 123 -13.90 0.65 -23.58
CA ILE A 123 -15.09 0.15 -24.27
C ILE A 123 -14.71 -0.84 -25.37
N ARG A 124 -13.69 -0.55 -26.17
CA ARG A 124 -13.18 -1.49 -27.18
C ARG A 124 -12.77 -2.81 -26.53
N SER A 125 -11.97 -2.77 -25.47
CA SER A 125 -11.53 -3.95 -24.73
C SER A 125 -12.71 -4.70 -24.11
N TYR A 126 -13.73 -3.99 -23.63
CA TYR A 126 -14.95 -4.58 -23.07
C TYR A 126 -15.67 -5.48 -24.07
N TYR A 127 -15.85 -4.99 -25.32
CA TYR A 127 -16.47 -5.75 -26.39
C TYR A 127 -15.59 -6.89 -26.88
N LEU A 128 -14.30 -6.66 -27.14
CA LEU A 128 -13.35 -7.67 -27.58
C LEU A 128 -13.22 -8.83 -26.58
N ASN A 129 -13.34 -8.54 -25.28
CA ASN A 129 -13.29 -9.56 -24.23
C ASN A 129 -14.58 -10.37 -24.08
N ARG A 130 -15.65 -9.95 -24.77
CA ARG A 130 -16.96 -10.62 -24.76
C ARG A 130 -17.37 -11.23 -26.09
N GLY A 131 -16.38 -11.35 -27.00
CA GLY A 131 -16.53 -12.06 -28.25
C GLY A 131 -16.79 -11.17 -29.47
N TYR A 132 -16.92 -9.88 -29.36
CA TYR A 132 -17.20 -8.98 -30.47
C TYR A 132 -15.91 -8.59 -31.20
N LEU A 133 -15.35 -9.54 -31.91
CA LEU A 133 -14.03 -9.40 -32.57
C LEU A 133 -14.01 -8.29 -33.64
N GLU A 134 -15.14 -8.02 -34.28
CA GLU A 134 -15.30 -7.00 -35.31
C GLU A 134 -15.85 -5.66 -34.77
N PHE A 135 -15.79 -5.45 -33.46
CA PHE A 135 -16.22 -4.21 -32.83
C PHE A 135 -15.41 -3.01 -33.32
N VAL A 136 -16.11 -1.96 -33.71
CA VAL A 136 -15.50 -0.71 -34.19
C VAL A 136 -16.23 0.49 -33.56
N ILE A 137 -15.48 1.47 -33.10
CA ILE A 137 -15.99 2.81 -32.81
C ILE A 137 -15.95 3.61 -34.09
N GLU A 138 -17.12 3.91 -34.66
CA GLU A 138 -17.25 4.59 -35.96
C GLU A 138 -16.99 6.09 -35.82
N SER A 139 -17.52 6.71 -34.79
CA SER A 139 -17.29 8.14 -34.52
C SER A 139 -17.44 8.48 -33.05
N THR A 140 -16.77 9.54 -32.62
CA THR A 140 -16.93 10.15 -31.30
C THR A 140 -17.14 11.64 -31.48
N GLN A 141 -18.32 12.13 -31.12
CA GLN A 141 -18.70 13.54 -31.22
C GLN A 141 -18.67 14.17 -29.84
N VAL A 142 -18.04 15.32 -29.73
CA VAL A 142 -17.99 16.15 -28.51
C VAL A 142 -18.69 17.48 -28.83
N SER A 143 -19.88 17.66 -28.30
CA SER A 143 -20.65 18.89 -28.46
C SER A 143 -20.53 19.73 -27.18
N ILE A 144 -20.23 21.03 -27.37
CA ILE A 144 -19.99 21.96 -26.27
C ILE A 144 -21.16 22.95 -26.19
N THR A 145 -21.66 23.22 -24.99
CA THR A 145 -22.68 24.22 -24.78
C THR A 145 -22.19 25.63 -25.15
N PRO A 146 -23.08 26.55 -25.54
CA PRO A 146 -22.68 27.92 -25.92
C PRO A 146 -21.92 28.69 -24.84
N ASP A 147 -22.20 28.40 -23.57
CA ASP A 147 -21.52 28.97 -22.39
C ASP A 147 -20.17 28.28 -22.07
N LYS A 148 -19.76 27.26 -22.87
CA LYS A 148 -18.53 26.48 -22.74
C LYS A 148 -18.37 25.75 -21.41
N LYS A 149 -19.45 25.51 -20.65
CA LYS A 149 -19.45 24.89 -19.33
C LYS A 149 -19.92 23.43 -19.35
N GLY A 150 -20.72 23.05 -20.35
CA GLY A 150 -21.28 21.70 -20.50
C GLY A 150 -20.80 20.99 -21.75
N ILE A 151 -20.72 19.67 -21.68
CA ILE A 151 -20.33 18.79 -22.79
C ILE A 151 -21.31 17.64 -22.91
N TYR A 152 -21.69 17.37 -24.15
CA TYR A 152 -22.41 16.19 -24.57
C TYR A 152 -21.48 15.30 -25.38
N LEU A 153 -21.34 14.03 -24.98
CA LEU A 153 -20.55 13.03 -25.69
C LEU A 153 -21.49 12.07 -26.41
N THR A 154 -21.26 11.86 -27.70
CA THR A 154 -21.97 10.85 -28.48
C THR A 154 -20.96 9.92 -29.12
N ILE A 155 -21.05 8.64 -28.78
CA ILE A 155 -20.14 7.59 -29.23
C ILE A 155 -20.95 6.63 -30.13
N SER A 156 -20.66 6.63 -31.43
CA SER A 156 -21.30 5.73 -32.40
C SER A 156 -20.43 4.48 -32.56
N ILE A 157 -21.04 3.35 -32.33
CA ILE A 157 -20.36 2.05 -32.37
C ILE A 157 -21.04 1.09 -33.31
N ARG A 158 -20.29 0.13 -33.81
CA ARG A 158 -20.78 -1.06 -34.53
C ARG A 158 -20.23 -2.29 -33.84
N GLU A 159 -21.13 -3.08 -33.29
CA GLU A 159 -20.75 -4.22 -32.40
C GLU A 159 -20.23 -5.42 -33.21
N GLY A 160 -20.81 -5.70 -34.38
CA GLY A 160 -20.54 -6.92 -35.13
C GLY A 160 -21.19 -8.17 -34.50
N LYS A 161 -20.76 -9.36 -34.95
CA LYS A 161 -21.23 -10.63 -34.38
C LYS A 161 -20.42 -11.04 -33.18
N LYS A 162 -21.03 -11.81 -32.27
CA LYS A 162 -20.35 -12.45 -31.14
C LYS A 162 -19.73 -13.77 -31.61
N PHE A 163 -18.39 -13.86 -31.52
CA PHE A 163 -17.62 -15.02 -31.98
C PHE A 163 -17.30 -15.98 -30.82
N THR A 164 -17.32 -17.28 -31.15
CA THR A 164 -16.84 -18.36 -30.29
C THR A 164 -15.56 -18.96 -30.86
N VAL A 165 -14.67 -19.39 -29.98
CA VAL A 165 -13.43 -20.06 -30.40
C VAL A 165 -13.73 -21.49 -30.72
N LYS A 166 -13.45 -21.91 -31.97
CA LYS A 166 -13.66 -23.28 -32.39
C LYS A 166 -12.46 -24.18 -32.10
N ASP A 167 -11.26 -23.71 -32.44
CA ASP A 167 -10.01 -24.46 -32.23
C ASP A 167 -8.86 -23.51 -31.94
N ILE A 168 -7.86 -24.03 -31.20
CA ILE A 168 -6.64 -23.29 -30.87
C ILE A 168 -5.44 -24.20 -31.12
N ARG A 169 -4.55 -23.78 -32.00
CA ARG A 169 -3.37 -24.54 -32.42
C ARG A 169 -2.10 -23.77 -32.12
N LEU A 170 -1.09 -24.52 -31.73
CA LEU A 170 0.28 -24.03 -31.66
C LEU A 170 1.01 -24.37 -32.93
N ALA A 171 1.77 -23.44 -33.49
CA ALA A 171 2.60 -23.62 -34.67
C ALA A 171 3.94 -22.92 -34.47
N GLY A 172 4.90 -23.16 -35.37
CA GLY A 172 6.24 -22.62 -35.29
C GLY A 172 7.21 -23.52 -34.51
N GLU A 173 8.20 -22.92 -33.84
CA GLU A 173 9.23 -23.67 -33.12
C GLU A 173 8.87 -23.81 -31.64
N LEU A 174 8.41 -24.99 -31.22
CA LEU A 174 7.90 -25.27 -29.90
C LEU A 174 8.94 -25.80 -28.92
N LEU A 175 10.19 -26.00 -29.33
CA LEU A 175 11.32 -26.50 -28.52
C LEU A 175 11.03 -27.81 -27.74
N GLY A 176 10.12 -28.64 -28.25
CA GLY A 176 9.68 -29.86 -27.57
C GLY A 176 8.77 -29.63 -26.36
N LYS A 177 8.27 -28.40 -26.16
CA LYS A 177 7.49 -27.98 -24.96
C LYS A 177 5.99 -27.76 -25.28
N GLU A 178 5.48 -28.39 -26.31
CA GLU A 178 4.09 -28.21 -26.75
C GLU A 178 3.07 -28.43 -25.62
N ASN A 179 3.28 -29.46 -24.79
CA ASN A 179 2.37 -29.76 -23.68
C ASN A 179 2.41 -28.69 -22.58
N GLU A 180 3.59 -28.12 -22.31
CA GLU A 180 3.76 -27.01 -21.37
C GLU A 180 3.05 -25.76 -21.88
N PHE A 181 3.23 -25.40 -23.14
CA PHE A 181 2.59 -24.25 -23.76
C PHE A 181 1.07 -24.39 -23.85
N LYS A 182 0.56 -25.60 -24.15
CA LYS A 182 -0.89 -25.88 -24.15
C LYS A 182 -1.55 -25.60 -22.80
N GLN A 183 -0.85 -25.87 -21.69
CA GLN A 183 -1.36 -25.63 -20.33
C GLN A 183 -1.45 -24.13 -20.00
N LEU A 184 -0.67 -23.28 -20.67
CA LEU A 184 -0.67 -21.82 -20.48
C LEU A 184 -1.78 -21.13 -21.29
N ILE A 185 -2.45 -21.85 -22.19
CA ILE A 185 -3.55 -21.30 -22.99
C ILE A 185 -4.80 -21.25 -22.14
N VAL A 186 -5.24 -20.04 -21.79
CA VAL A 186 -6.42 -19.79 -20.95
C VAL A 186 -7.73 -20.00 -21.75
N LEU A 187 -7.71 -19.66 -23.04
CA LEU A 187 -8.86 -19.89 -23.95
C LEU A 187 -9.02 -21.37 -24.25
N LYS A 188 -10.26 -21.84 -24.34
CA LYS A 188 -10.58 -23.23 -24.69
C LYS A 188 -11.54 -23.27 -25.89
N PRO A 189 -11.49 -24.34 -26.69
CA PRO A 189 -12.51 -24.56 -27.69
C PRO A 189 -13.94 -24.54 -27.10
N GLY A 190 -14.85 -23.79 -27.72
CA GLY A 190 -16.20 -23.52 -27.20
C GLY A 190 -16.33 -22.24 -26.35
N ASP A 191 -15.25 -21.65 -25.90
CA ASP A 191 -15.29 -20.39 -25.16
C ASP A 191 -15.71 -19.23 -26.08
N THR A 192 -16.37 -18.23 -25.49
CA THR A 192 -16.51 -16.93 -26.14
C THR A 192 -15.11 -16.31 -26.33
N PHE A 193 -14.83 -15.79 -27.51
CA PHE A 193 -13.55 -15.12 -27.78
C PHE A 193 -13.31 -14.00 -26.76
N SER A 194 -12.08 -13.88 -26.30
CA SER A 194 -11.63 -12.81 -25.39
C SER A 194 -10.20 -12.41 -25.74
N SER A 195 -10.04 -11.14 -26.10
CA SER A 195 -8.72 -10.57 -26.43
C SER A 195 -7.80 -10.56 -25.19
N ALA A 196 -8.34 -10.33 -23.98
CA ALA A 196 -7.57 -10.38 -22.75
C ALA A 196 -7.02 -11.78 -22.47
N LYS A 197 -7.86 -12.84 -22.58
CA LYS A 197 -7.42 -14.23 -22.40
C LYS A 197 -6.40 -14.65 -23.46
N LEU A 198 -6.55 -14.16 -24.70
CA LEU A 198 -5.58 -14.41 -25.78
C LEU A 198 -4.24 -13.75 -25.45
N THR A 199 -4.25 -12.48 -25.07
CA THR A 199 -3.03 -11.74 -24.66
C THR A 199 -2.38 -12.36 -23.43
N GLU A 200 -3.16 -12.80 -22.45
CA GLU A 200 -2.68 -13.52 -21.28
C GLU A 200 -1.97 -14.82 -21.68
N SER A 201 -2.56 -15.60 -22.58
CA SER A 201 -1.98 -16.85 -23.06
C SER A 201 -0.68 -16.63 -23.84
N THR A 202 -0.65 -15.66 -24.76
CA THR A 202 0.56 -15.35 -25.55
C THR A 202 1.67 -14.80 -24.66
N LYS A 203 1.32 -13.96 -23.68
CA LYS A 203 2.25 -13.41 -22.71
C LYS A 203 2.84 -14.51 -21.81
N ALA A 204 2.01 -15.42 -21.31
CA ALA A 204 2.47 -16.53 -20.46
C ALA A 204 3.44 -17.45 -21.22
N ILE A 205 3.19 -17.74 -22.49
CA ILE A 205 4.11 -18.52 -23.34
C ILE A 205 5.43 -17.75 -23.55
N ALA A 206 5.36 -16.44 -23.83
CA ALA A 206 6.57 -15.62 -24.01
C ALA A 206 7.40 -15.53 -22.72
N GLU A 207 6.75 -15.40 -21.54
CA GLU A 207 7.42 -15.39 -20.23
C GLU A 207 8.15 -16.71 -19.97
N VAL A 208 7.51 -17.85 -20.22
CA VAL A 208 8.15 -19.16 -20.07
C VAL A 208 9.34 -19.31 -21.03
N LEU A 209 9.22 -18.86 -22.27
CA LEU A 209 10.35 -18.84 -23.21
C LEU A 209 11.46 -17.93 -22.72
N GLY A 210 11.14 -16.76 -22.17
CA GLY A 210 12.08 -15.83 -21.55
C GLY A 210 12.86 -16.47 -20.41
N ASN A 211 12.20 -17.29 -19.58
CA ASN A 211 12.83 -18.02 -18.47
C ASN A 211 13.83 -19.10 -18.96
N TYR A 212 13.65 -19.59 -20.19
CA TYR A 212 14.58 -20.50 -20.86
C TYR A 212 15.69 -19.80 -21.64
N GLY A 213 15.76 -18.47 -21.58
CA GLY A 213 16.79 -17.66 -22.21
C GLY A 213 16.40 -17.07 -23.57
N TYR A 214 15.15 -17.21 -24.01
CA TYR A 214 14.66 -16.67 -25.29
C TYR A 214 14.00 -15.30 -25.06
N ALA A 215 14.84 -14.30 -24.79
CA ALA A 215 14.43 -12.96 -24.38
C ALA A 215 13.52 -12.22 -25.39
N PHE A 216 13.64 -12.56 -26.66
CA PHE A 216 12.93 -11.90 -27.75
C PHE A 216 11.91 -12.81 -28.44
N ALA A 217 11.44 -13.83 -27.71
CA ALA A 217 10.41 -14.73 -28.21
C ALA A 217 9.14 -13.95 -28.57
N THR A 218 8.60 -14.23 -29.73
CA THR A 218 7.35 -13.64 -30.21
C THR A 218 6.30 -14.71 -30.41
N ILE A 219 5.09 -14.46 -29.96
CA ILE A 219 3.92 -15.31 -30.22
C ILE A 219 2.91 -14.50 -30.99
N ASN A 220 2.76 -14.84 -32.27
CA ASN A 220 1.88 -14.11 -33.17
C ASN A 220 0.55 -14.86 -33.34
N PRO A 221 -0.56 -14.37 -32.74
CA PRO A 221 -1.86 -14.98 -32.96
C PRO A 221 -2.38 -14.67 -34.36
N GLN A 222 -2.75 -15.71 -35.10
CA GLN A 222 -3.37 -15.63 -36.43
C GLN A 222 -4.81 -16.11 -36.32
N PRO A 223 -5.81 -15.20 -36.29
CA PRO A 223 -7.21 -15.57 -36.29
C PRO A 223 -7.70 -15.89 -37.73
N ASP A 224 -8.35 -17.02 -37.88
CA ASP A 224 -9.13 -17.36 -39.07
C ASP A 224 -10.63 -17.22 -38.76
N ILE A 225 -11.25 -16.17 -39.30
CA ILE A 225 -12.59 -15.71 -38.89
C ILE A 225 -13.63 -16.27 -39.89
N ARG A 226 -14.51 -17.16 -39.41
CA ARG A 226 -15.67 -17.66 -40.12
C ARG A 226 -16.91 -16.85 -39.78
N ARG A 227 -17.16 -15.80 -40.56
CA ARG A 227 -18.25 -14.85 -40.31
C ARG A 227 -19.66 -15.45 -40.41
N GLU A 228 -19.83 -16.46 -41.23
CA GLU A 228 -21.15 -17.09 -41.46
C GLU A 228 -21.66 -17.75 -40.17
N VAL A 229 -20.81 -18.52 -39.52
CA VAL A 229 -21.12 -19.29 -38.30
C VAL A 229 -20.69 -18.60 -37.03
N ALA A 230 -20.09 -17.40 -37.11
CA ALA A 230 -19.56 -16.63 -36.00
C ALA A 230 -18.54 -17.42 -35.14
N GLU A 231 -17.64 -18.15 -35.79
CA GLU A 231 -16.57 -18.92 -35.19
C GLU A 231 -15.20 -18.36 -35.58
N VAL A 232 -14.20 -18.53 -34.68
CA VAL A 232 -12.81 -18.21 -34.99
C VAL A 232 -11.89 -19.37 -34.62
N ASP A 233 -11.01 -19.75 -35.57
CA ASP A 233 -9.88 -20.63 -35.30
C ASP A 233 -8.64 -19.76 -35.00
N LEU A 234 -7.90 -20.09 -33.96
CA LEU A 234 -6.72 -19.35 -33.54
C LEU A 234 -5.48 -20.21 -33.76
N THR A 235 -4.51 -19.70 -34.50
CA THR A 235 -3.18 -20.32 -34.61
C THR A 235 -2.17 -19.40 -33.91
N LEU A 236 -1.56 -19.88 -32.83
CA LEU A 236 -0.49 -19.17 -32.11
C LEU A 236 0.85 -19.60 -32.70
N VAL A 237 1.43 -18.75 -33.52
CA VAL A 237 2.75 -19.01 -34.14
C VAL A 237 3.84 -18.57 -33.16
N VAL A 238 4.58 -19.56 -32.66
CA VAL A 238 5.66 -19.36 -31.70
C VAL A 238 6.98 -19.23 -32.47
N ASP A 239 7.67 -18.13 -32.25
CA ASP A 239 9.04 -17.89 -32.70
C ASP A 239 9.91 -17.57 -31.49
N PRO A 240 10.71 -18.52 -30.97
CA PRO A 240 11.58 -18.30 -29.84
C PRO A 240 12.74 -17.33 -30.13
N GLY A 241 13.15 -17.22 -31.38
CA GLY A 241 14.38 -16.52 -31.73
C GLY A 241 15.63 -17.23 -31.21
N ARG A 242 16.66 -16.49 -30.87
CA ARG A 242 17.93 -17.04 -30.33
C ARG A 242 17.94 -17.05 -28.80
N ARG A 243 18.66 -18.00 -28.23
CA ARG A 243 18.93 -18.01 -26.79
C ARG A 243 19.96 -16.93 -26.45
N ILE A 244 19.67 -16.12 -25.47
CA ILE A 244 20.42 -14.91 -25.14
C ILE A 244 21.09 -15.07 -23.77
N TYR A 245 22.35 -14.64 -23.66
CA TYR A 245 23.12 -14.59 -22.42
C TYR A 245 23.37 -13.15 -21.99
N VAL A 246 23.35 -12.90 -20.69
CA VAL A 246 23.70 -11.60 -20.13
C VAL A 246 25.22 -11.53 -20.01
N ARG A 247 25.84 -10.61 -20.73
CA ARG A 247 27.30 -10.39 -20.67
C ARG A 247 27.68 -9.65 -19.39
N LYS A 248 27.02 -8.52 -19.12
CA LYS A 248 27.26 -7.68 -17.94
C LYS A 248 26.02 -6.94 -17.52
N VAL A 249 26.03 -6.45 -16.27
CA VAL A 249 25.01 -5.58 -15.69
C VAL A 249 25.65 -4.22 -15.41
N ASP A 250 25.31 -3.22 -16.19
CA ASP A 250 25.77 -1.85 -16.03
C ASP A 250 24.77 -1.04 -15.21
N ILE A 251 25.25 -0.35 -14.17
CA ILE A 251 24.43 0.47 -13.28
C ILE A 251 24.78 1.95 -13.49
N SER A 252 23.77 2.79 -13.60
CA SER A 252 23.94 4.22 -13.85
C SER A 252 22.88 5.07 -13.15
N GLY A 253 23.18 6.34 -12.87
CA GLY A 253 22.29 7.29 -12.22
C GLY A 253 22.33 7.27 -10.68
N ASN A 254 23.15 6.41 -10.08
CA ASN A 254 23.35 6.26 -8.64
C ASN A 254 24.50 7.15 -8.11
N ALA A 255 24.28 8.47 -8.08
CA ALA A 255 25.31 9.41 -7.63
C ALA A 255 25.62 9.32 -6.11
N LYS A 256 24.63 8.94 -5.29
CA LYS A 256 24.73 8.82 -3.83
C LYS A 256 24.72 7.36 -3.37
N THR A 257 23.85 6.55 -3.94
CA THR A 257 23.72 5.13 -3.59
C THR A 257 24.90 4.33 -4.14
N ARG A 258 25.55 3.55 -3.32
CA ARG A 258 26.66 2.70 -3.73
C ARG A 258 26.20 1.62 -4.71
N ASP A 259 27.01 1.28 -5.68
CA ASP A 259 26.73 0.27 -6.71
C ASP A 259 26.29 -1.08 -6.08
N MET A 260 26.99 -1.52 -5.03
CA MET A 260 26.67 -2.75 -4.33
C MET A 260 25.23 -2.81 -3.80
N VAL A 261 24.63 -1.67 -3.46
CA VAL A 261 23.26 -1.61 -2.94
C VAL A 261 22.24 -1.95 -4.03
N ILE A 262 22.52 -1.55 -5.26
CA ILE A 262 21.69 -1.87 -6.43
C ILE A 262 21.99 -3.30 -6.89
N ARG A 263 23.25 -3.66 -7.00
CA ARG A 263 23.72 -4.96 -7.51
C ARG A 263 23.21 -6.14 -6.68
N ARG A 264 23.17 -6.01 -5.34
CA ARG A 264 22.63 -7.06 -4.45
C ARG A 264 21.13 -7.32 -4.60
N GLU A 265 20.38 -6.36 -5.16
CA GLU A 265 18.96 -6.54 -5.47
C GLU A 265 18.70 -7.23 -6.81
N MET A 266 19.73 -7.32 -7.66
CA MET A 266 19.62 -8.01 -8.94
C MET A 266 19.50 -9.52 -8.74
N ARG A 267 18.58 -10.13 -9.49
CA ARG A 267 18.39 -11.59 -9.54
C ARG A 267 18.85 -12.16 -10.88
N GLN A 268 18.98 -11.31 -11.91
CA GLN A 268 19.66 -11.63 -13.13
C GLN A 268 21.16 -11.42 -12.94
N PHE A 269 21.92 -12.52 -13.10
CA PHE A 269 23.36 -12.50 -12.95
C PHE A 269 24.06 -12.39 -14.30
N GLU A 270 25.26 -11.84 -14.29
CA GLU A 270 26.18 -11.85 -15.40
C GLU A 270 26.60 -13.29 -15.75
N SER A 271 26.93 -13.54 -17.00
CA SER A 271 27.32 -14.86 -17.54
C SER A 271 26.25 -15.96 -17.43
N SER A 272 25.03 -15.60 -17.10
CA SER A 272 23.86 -16.50 -17.12
C SER A 272 22.98 -16.22 -18.33
N TRP A 273 22.15 -17.17 -18.72
CA TRP A 273 21.13 -16.85 -19.72
C TRP A 273 20.14 -15.81 -19.20
N PHE A 274 19.59 -15.05 -20.12
CA PHE A 274 18.55 -14.08 -19.84
C PHE A 274 17.32 -14.75 -19.25
N ASP A 275 16.73 -14.13 -18.26
CA ASP A 275 15.52 -14.60 -17.59
C ASP A 275 14.63 -13.37 -17.30
N GLY A 276 13.51 -13.29 -18.01
CA GLY A 276 12.60 -12.16 -17.92
C GLY A 276 12.00 -11.99 -16.52
N ASP A 277 11.67 -13.09 -15.84
CA ASP A 277 11.13 -13.06 -14.48
C ASP A 277 12.15 -12.52 -13.49
N LYS A 278 13.43 -12.86 -13.67
CA LYS A 278 14.51 -12.34 -12.83
C LYS A 278 14.74 -10.86 -13.03
N ILE A 279 14.60 -10.35 -14.27
CA ILE A 279 14.66 -8.91 -14.58
C ILE A 279 13.50 -8.19 -13.90
N GLU A 280 12.28 -8.69 -14.05
CA GLU A 280 11.09 -8.07 -13.42
C GLU A 280 11.17 -8.12 -11.89
N LEU A 281 11.62 -9.24 -11.32
CA LEU A 281 11.85 -9.39 -9.89
C LEU A 281 12.92 -8.40 -9.40
N SER A 282 14.01 -8.22 -10.15
CA SER A 282 15.06 -7.24 -9.84
C SER A 282 14.48 -5.82 -9.82
N LYS A 283 13.67 -5.47 -10.80
CA LYS A 283 12.98 -4.17 -10.86
C LYS A 283 12.05 -3.95 -9.67
N LYS A 284 11.25 -4.95 -9.32
CA LYS A 284 10.37 -4.90 -8.14
C LYS A 284 11.16 -4.72 -6.83
N ARG A 285 12.30 -5.41 -6.70
CA ARG A 285 13.17 -5.30 -5.53
C ARG A 285 13.80 -3.91 -5.42
N LEU A 286 14.33 -3.36 -6.52
CA LEU A 286 14.87 -2.00 -6.57
C LEU A 286 13.81 -0.94 -6.23
N ASN A 287 12.60 -1.07 -6.77
CA ASN A 287 11.50 -0.16 -6.45
C ASN A 287 11.09 -0.25 -4.97
N ARG A 288 11.16 -1.44 -4.37
CA ARG A 288 10.84 -1.66 -2.94
C ARG A 288 11.80 -0.96 -2.00
N LEU A 289 13.05 -0.70 -2.41
CA LEU A 289 14.00 0.07 -1.61
C LEU A 289 13.49 1.49 -1.31
N GLY A 290 12.70 2.05 -2.21
CA GLY A 290 12.18 3.40 -2.04
C GLY A 290 13.21 4.52 -2.19
N TYR A 291 14.38 4.25 -2.76
CA TYR A 291 15.48 5.22 -2.96
C TYR A 291 15.39 5.96 -4.29
N PHE A 292 14.58 5.45 -5.20
CA PHE A 292 14.50 5.92 -6.58
C PHE A 292 13.09 6.41 -6.91
N THR A 293 13.00 7.45 -7.72
CA THR A 293 11.74 7.91 -8.34
C THR A 293 11.40 7.06 -9.54
N GLU A 294 12.43 6.60 -10.25
CA GLU A 294 12.30 5.79 -11.46
C GLU A 294 13.42 4.75 -11.50
N THR A 295 13.06 3.54 -11.88
CA THR A 295 13.99 2.44 -12.12
C THR A 295 13.67 1.86 -13.49
N ASP A 296 14.61 1.96 -14.43
CA ASP A 296 14.52 1.37 -15.76
C ASP A 296 15.56 0.27 -15.90
N ILE A 297 15.15 -0.90 -16.36
CA ILE A 297 16.04 -2.00 -16.69
C ILE A 297 15.78 -2.34 -18.15
N SER A 298 16.79 -2.10 -18.98
CA SER A 298 16.75 -2.32 -20.41
C SER A 298 17.88 -3.23 -20.86
N THR A 299 17.68 -3.89 -21.98
CA THR A 299 18.70 -4.72 -22.61
C THR A 299 19.28 -4.01 -23.82
N GLN A 300 20.56 -4.16 -24.05
CA GLN A 300 21.27 -3.66 -25.21
C GLN A 300 22.06 -4.77 -25.88
N ASP A 301 21.86 -4.92 -27.18
CA ASP A 301 22.61 -5.90 -27.96
C ASP A 301 24.11 -5.61 -27.95
N VAL A 302 24.91 -6.67 -27.87
CA VAL A 302 26.38 -6.57 -27.92
C VAL A 302 26.83 -6.66 -29.37
N PRO A 303 27.48 -5.61 -29.93
CA PRO A 303 28.01 -5.64 -31.27
C PRO A 303 28.95 -6.83 -31.50
N GLY A 304 28.70 -7.62 -32.53
CA GLY A 304 29.49 -8.82 -32.85
C GLY A 304 29.18 -10.08 -32.07
N SER A 305 28.26 -10.05 -31.13
CA SER A 305 27.82 -11.22 -30.34
C SER A 305 26.30 -11.31 -30.33
N PRO A 306 25.69 -11.97 -31.33
CA PRO A 306 24.23 -11.95 -31.54
C PRO A 306 23.45 -12.78 -30.50
N ASP A 307 24.14 -13.47 -29.61
CA ASP A 307 23.61 -14.28 -28.52
C ASP A 307 23.85 -13.64 -27.14
N GLN A 308 24.35 -12.39 -27.10
CA GLN A 308 24.66 -11.70 -25.84
C GLN A 308 23.95 -10.33 -25.77
N VAL A 309 23.55 -10.00 -24.56
CA VAL A 309 23.01 -8.67 -24.22
C VAL A 309 23.71 -8.10 -22.99
N ASP A 310 23.84 -6.80 -22.94
CA ASP A 310 24.13 -6.06 -21.72
C ASP A 310 22.82 -5.65 -21.06
N VAL A 311 22.73 -5.79 -19.73
CA VAL A 311 21.60 -5.31 -18.95
C VAL A 311 21.97 -3.95 -18.37
N ASN A 312 21.27 -2.91 -18.78
CA ASN A 312 21.45 -1.54 -18.31
C ASN A 312 20.41 -1.21 -17.23
N VAL A 313 20.87 -0.99 -16.01
CA VAL A 313 20.04 -0.56 -14.87
C VAL A 313 20.24 0.93 -14.68
N LYS A 314 19.24 1.71 -15.08
CA LYS A 314 19.24 3.16 -14.92
C LYS A 314 18.30 3.54 -13.79
N VAL A 315 18.81 4.28 -12.80
CA VAL A 315 18.04 4.76 -11.66
C VAL A 315 18.03 6.28 -11.59
N SER A 316 16.94 6.83 -11.10
CA SER A 316 16.83 8.26 -10.77
C SER A 316 16.64 8.39 -9.27
N GLU A 317 17.64 8.88 -8.54
CA GLU A 317 17.62 8.97 -7.09
C GLU A 317 16.65 10.06 -6.59
N LYS A 318 15.99 9.78 -5.47
CA LYS A 318 15.24 10.77 -4.71
C LYS A 318 15.89 11.01 -3.34
N PRO A 319 15.58 12.12 -2.65
CA PRO A 319 15.97 12.30 -1.27
C PRO A 319 15.45 11.15 -0.40
N THR A 320 16.35 10.51 0.35
CA THR A 320 16.03 9.39 1.26
C THR A 320 15.99 9.81 2.73
N GLY A 321 16.36 11.06 3.01
CA GLY A 321 16.19 11.70 4.32
C GLY A 321 14.83 12.36 4.41
N ALA A 322 14.14 12.16 5.52
CA ALA A 322 12.87 12.77 5.82
C ALA A 322 12.84 13.32 7.24
N ILE A 323 12.37 14.55 7.38
CA ILE A 323 11.96 15.14 8.67
C ILE A 323 10.45 15.12 8.66
N SER A 324 9.87 14.46 9.64
CA SER A 324 8.42 14.37 9.80
C SER A 324 7.99 15.03 11.11
N ILE A 325 6.94 15.83 11.02
CA ILE A 325 6.25 16.38 12.19
C ILE A 325 4.77 16.06 11.96
N GLY A 326 4.15 15.41 12.92
CA GLY A 326 2.77 15.00 12.83
C GLY A 326 1.99 15.31 14.09
N ALA A 327 0.70 15.51 13.93
CA ALA A 327 -0.26 15.54 15.01
C ALA A 327 -1.39 14.58 14.68
N GLY A 328 -1.78 13.80 15.67
CA GLY A 328 -2.89 12.87 15.57
C GLY A 328 -3.85 13.07 16.74
N PHE A 329 -5.01 12.48 16.63
CA PHE A 329 -5.98 12.45 17.71
C PHE A 329 -6.66 11.09 17.75
N SER A 330 -6.81 10.54 18.94
CA SER A 330 -7.58 9.32 19.14
C SER A 330 -8.46 9.41 20.39
N SER A 331 -9.48 8.56 20.44
CA SER A 331 -10.33 8.46 21.62
C SER A 331 -9.55 8.05 22.88
N THR A 332 -8.42 7.37 22.72
CA THR A 332 -7.55 6.84 23.77
C THR A 332 -6.47 7.84 24.19
N GLU A 333 -5.58 8.17 23.26
CA GLU A 333 -4.39 8.99 23.52
C GLU A 333 -4.69 10.49 23.55
N LYS A 334 -5.90 10.90 23.11
CA LYS A 334 -6.27 12.30 22.87
C LYS A 334 -5.35 12.89 21.80
N LEU A 335 -4.67 13.98 22.08
CA LEU A 335 -3.68 14.58 21.18
C LEU A 335 -2.39 13.77 21.23
N ILE A 336 -1.90 13.40 20.03
CA ILE A 336 -0.62 12.72 19.83
C ILE A 336 0.24 13.65 18.99
N LEU A 337 1.43 13.97 19.48
CA LEU A 337 2.44 14.69 18.72
C LEU A 337 3.58 13.75 18.36
N THR A 338 3.98 13.75 17.10
CA THR A 338 5.08 12.94 16.60
C THR A 338 6.12 13.82 15.93
N ALA A 339 7.36 13.51 16.11
CA ALA A 339 8.48 14.10 15.38
C ALA A 339 9.47 13.00 15.02
N GLY A 340 10.00 13.03 13.81
CA GLY A 340 10.94 12.03 13.34
C GLY A 340 11.98 12.62 12.40
N ILE A 341 13.19 12.11 12.50
CA ILE A 341 14.27 12.31 11.53
C ILE A 341 14.70 10.92 11.10
N ASN A 342 14.45 10.59 9.84
CA ASN A 342 14.74 9.27 9.30
C ASN A 342 15.59 9.43 8.03
N GLN A 343 16.60 8.58 7.87
CA GLN A 343 17.44 8.50 6.71
C GLN A 343 17.51 7.03 6.26
N ASP A 344 16.80 6.69 5.19
CA ASP A 344 16.65 5.30 4.76
C ASP A 344 17.89 4.75 4.00
N ASN A 345 18.74 5.63 3.50
CA ASN A 345 19.96 5.26 2.79
C ASN A 345 21.15 6.08 3.31
N ALA A 346 21.52 5.86 4.57
CA ALA A 346 22.60 6.59 5.24
C ALA A 346 23.93 6.37 4.50
N PHE A 347 24.54 7.47 4.10
CA PHE A 347 25.82 7.48 3.34
C PHE A 347 25.83 6.59 2.07
N GLY A 348 24.64 6.34 1.49
CA GLY A 348 24.50 5.52 0.30
C GLY A 348 24.71 4.01 0.52
N THR A 349 24.75 3.53 1.76
CA THR A 349 25.04 2.14 2.11
C THR A 349 23.81 1.24 2.08
N GLY A 350 22.61 1.80 1.93
CA GLY A 350 21.34 1.09 2.07
C GLY A 350 20.97 0.78 3.51
N THR A 351 21.65 1.41 4.49
CA THR A 351 21.34 1.29 5.92
C THR A 351 20.42 2.42 6.33
N ALA A 352 19.34 2.12 7.05
CA ALA A 352 18.43 3.13 7.59
C ALA A 352 18.80 3.51 9.02
N VAL A 353 18.74 4.82 9.34
CA VAL A 353 18.91 5.37 10.69
C VAL A 353 17.72 6.27 10.98
N GLY A 354 17.12 6.11 12.16
CA GLY A 354 15.95 6.87 12.55
C GLY A 354 15.99 7.32 14.01
N LEU A 355 15.55 8.56 14.26
CA LEU A 355 15.23 9.08 15.58
C LEU A 355 13.75 9.48 15.56
N ASN A 356 12.95 8.85 16.38
CA ASN A 356 11.52 9.08 16.43
C ASN A 356 11.07 9.37 17.86
N VAL A 357 10.25 10.41 17.99
CA VAL A 357 9.62 10.84 19.25
C VAL A 357 8.11 10.85 19.04
N ALA A 358 7.41 10.30 20.00
CA ALA A 358 5.96 10.36 20.03
C ALA A 358 5.48 10.65 21.44
N VAL A 359 4.59 11.61 21.59
CA VAL A 359 4.06 12.07 22.89
C VAL A 359 2.54 12.12 22.82
N GLY A 360 1.90 11.23 23.54
CA GLY A 360 0.46 11.22 23.78
C GLY A 360 0.12 11.43 25.26
N LYS A 361 -1.15 11.39 25.60
CA LYS A 361 -1.60 11.50 27.00
C LYS A 361 -1.15 10.30 27.83
N ILE A 362 -1.18 9.11 27.23
CA ILE A 362 -0.91 7.83 27.89
C ILE A 362 0.51 7.37 27.62
N ASN A 363 0.92 7.38 26.36
CA ASN A 363 2.20 6.85 25.93
C ASN A 363 3.14 7.97 25.46
N GLN A 364 4.39 7.85 25.87
CA GLN A 364 5.51 8.65 25.36
C GLN A 364 6.59 7.67 24.92
N ASN A 365 7.12 7.87 23.74
CA ASN A 365 8.13 7.00 23.14
C ASN A 365 9.22 7.83 22.50
N LEU A 366 10.47 7.47 22.80
CA LEU A 366 11.67 7.95 22.11
C LEU A 366 12.40 6.72 21.61
N THR A 367 12.69 6.65 20.32
CA THR A 367 13.40 5.51 19.72
C THR A 367 14.47 5.99 18.77
N LEU A 368 15.69 5.52 18.99
CA LEU A 368 16.79 5.60 18.04
C LEU A 368 16.98 4.22 17.41
N SER A 369 16.91 4.13 16.10
CA SER A 369 16.96 2.85 15.38
C SER A 369 18.00 2.86 14.27
N ASN A 370 18.56 1.68 14.02
CA ASN A 370 19.43 1.40 12.89
C ASN A 370 18.98 0.08 12.27
N TYR A 371 18.73 0.08 10.97
CA TYR A 371 18.34 -1.09 10.21
C TYR A 371 19.29 -1.28 9.02
N ASP A 372 19.98 -2.41 9.00
CA ASP A 372 20.84 -2.85 7.91
C ASP A 372 20.18 -4.07 7.26
N PRO A 373 19.61 -3.94 6.06
CA PRO A 373 18.93 -5.07 5.39
C PRO A 373 19.88 -6.15 4.89
N TYR A 374 21.18 -5.83 4.76
CA TYR A 374 22.23 -6.75 4.32
C TYR A 374 23.45 -6.61 5.23
N PHE A 375 23.26 -6.97 6.50
CA PHE A 375 24.37 -7.06 7.46
C PHE A 375 25.40 -8.11 7.04
N THR A 376 24.93 -9.18 6.39
CA THR A 376 25.77 -10.15 5.69
C THR A 376 25.46 -10.14 4.18
N GLU A 377 26.37 -10.64 3.36
CA GLU A 377 26.20 -10.71 1.90
C GLU A 377 25.03 -11.62 1.50
N GLU A 378 24.71 -12.63 2.30
CA GLU A 378 23.58 -13.55 2.09
C GLU A 378 22.22 -12.92 2.38
N GLY A 379 22.19 -11.66 2.86
CA GLY A 379 20.96 -10.91 3.09
C GLY A 379 20.36 -11.08 4.49
N ILE A 380 21.17 -11.52 5.47
CA ILE A 380 20.76 -11.46 6.87
C ILE A 380 20.68 -9.97 7.26
N SER A 381 19.50 -9.55 7.68
CA SER A 381 19.29 -8.17 8.15
C SER A 381 19.63 -8.05 9.63
N ARG A 382 20.05 -6.84 10.03
CA ARG A 382 20.25 -6.48 11.44
C ARG A 382 19.41 -5.25 11.77
N TYR A 383 18.60 -5.35 12.79
CA TYR A 383 17.88 -4.24 13.40
C TYR A 383 18.40 -4.02 14.81
N THR A 384 18.78 -2.78 15.13
CA THR A 384 19.22 -2.37 16.46
C THR A 384 18.43 -1.15 16.87
N ASP A 385 17.90 -1.13 18.09
CA ASP A 385 17.23 0.03 18.62
C ASP A 385 17.61 0.30 20.07
N LEU A 386 17.59 1.60 20.42
CA LEU A 386 17.59 2.11 21.78
C LEU A 386 16.26 2.84 21.98
N TYR A 387 15.58 2.54 23.08
CA TYR A 387 14.30 3.18 23.36
C TYR A 387 14.12 3.59 24.80
N TYR A 388 13.39 4.67 24.96
CA TYR A 388 12.77 5.07 26.21
C TYR A 388 11.27 5.16 26.01
N ARG A 389 10.51 4.50 26.88
CA ARG A 389 9.05 4.53 26.87
C ARG A 389 8.53 4.87 28.25
N SER A 390 7.49 5.68 28.27
CA SER A 390 6.71 5.97 29.46
C SER A 390 5.25 5.72 29.17
N SER A 391 4.61 4.90 29.97
CA SER A 391 3.18 4.59 29.83
C SER A 391 2.46 4.87 31.14
N LYS A 392 1.34 5.59 31.02
CA LYS A 392 0.39 5.80 32.09
C LYS A 392 -0.81 4.92 31.76
N PRO A 393 -0.98 3.76 32.41
CA PRO A 393 -2.08 2.86 32.10
C PRO A 393 -3.44 3.55 32.19
N LEU A 394 -4.35 3.11 31.32
CA LEU A 394 -5.65 3.74 31.09
C LEU A 394 -6.54 3.80 32.32
N TYR A 395 -7.07 4.99 32.57
CA TYR A 395 -8.17 5.21 33.49
C TYR A 395 -9.34 5.89 32.81
N TYR A 396 -10.52 5.51 33.23
CA TYR A 396 -11.75 6.15 32.79
C TYR A 396 -12.20 7.27 33.73
N VAL A 397 -11.64 7.34 34.91
CA VAL A 397 -11.95 8.35 35.92
C VAL A 397 -10.65 8.90 36.53
N GLY A 398 -10.38 10.18 36.32
CA GLY A 398 -9.23 10.86 36.85
C GLY A 398 -7.89 10.65 36.08
N ASP A 399 -6.83 11.27 36.57
CA ASP A 399 -5.48 11.05 36.08
C ASP A 399 -4.86 9.79 36.65
N PRO A 400 -4.03 9.05 35.88
CA PRO A 400 -3.37 7.85 36.40
C PRO A 400 -2.37 8.21 37.50
N ASP A 401 -2.54 7.54 38.62
CA ASP A 401 -1.69 7.76 39.81
C ASP A 401 -0.42 6.92 39.79
N TYR A 402 -0.14 6.18 38.72
CA TYR A 402 1.08 5.40 38.58
C TYR A 402 1.62 5.47 37.15
N GLN A 403 2.90 5.24 37.00
CA GLN A 403 3.61 5.35 35.74
C GLN A 403 4.56 4.16 35.57
N ILE A 404 4.59 3.60 34.36
CA ILE A 404 5.55 2.59 33.96
C ILE A 404 6.55 3.24 33.00
N LYS A 405 7.80 3.28 33.38
CA LYS A 405 8.90 3.70 32.53
C LYS A 405 9.69 2.49 32.10
N SER A 406 10.13 2.45 30.86
CA SER A 406 11.03 1.43 30.35
C SER A 406 12.13 2.05 29.50
N VAL A 407 13.33 1.56 29.68
CA VAL A 407 14.49 1.86 28.86
C VAL A 407 15.08 0.53 28.39
N GLY A 408 15.48 0.47 27.14
CA GLY A 408 16.07 -0.78 26.65
C GLY A 408 16.78 -0.61 25.31
N SER A 409 17.50 -1.64 24.96
CA SER A 409 18.11 -1.83 23.66
C SER A 409 17.81 -3.22 23.14
N ASN A 410 17.60 -3.34 21.86
CA ASN A 410 17.40 -4.62 21.19
C ASN A 410 18.33 -4.74 20.00
N ILE A 411 18.77 -5.96 19.73
CA ILE A 411 19.40 -6.34 18.50
C ILE A 411 18.68 -7.57 17.94
N LYS A 412 18.24 -7.50 16.68
CA LYS A 412 17.51 -8.56 16.00
C LYS A 412 18.16 -8.84 14.66
N PHE A 413 18.33 -10.12 14.34
CA PHE A 413 18.78 -10.58 13.05
C PHE A 413 17.61 -11.25 12.34
N GLY A 414 17.41 -10.88 11.07
CA GLY A 414 16.35 -11.45 10.23
C GLY A 414 16.97 -12.23 9.09
N VAL A 415 16.70 -13.53 9.06
CA VAL A 415 17.16 -14.46 8.03
C VAL A 415 16.03 -14.63 7.01
N PRO A 416 16.18 -14.18 5.75
CA PRO A 416 15.20 -14.44 4.71
C PRO A 416 15.28 -15.93 4.32
N TYR A 417 14.14 -16.60 4.39
CA TYR A 417 14.02 -17.99 3.95
C TYR A 417 13.45 -18.09 2.54
N THR A 418 12.49 -17.23 2.24
CA THR A 418 11.95 -17.02 0.88
C THR A 418 11.79 -15.50 0.63
N GLU A 419 11.26 -15.11 -0.51
CA GLU A 419 10.96 -13.69 -0.80
C GLU A 419 9.92 -13.09 0.17
N VAL A 420 9.09 -13.92 0.80
CA VAL A 420 8.01 -13.51 1.69
C VAL A 420 8.16 -13.99 3.12
N ASP A 421 9.01 -14.98 3.38
CA ASP A 421 9.23 -15.58 4.70
C ASP A 421 10.54 -15.10 5.32
N ARG A 422 10.48 -14.73 6.62
CA ARG A 422 11.66 -14.37 7.42
C ARG A 422 11.59 -14.98 8.80
N VAL A 423 12.71 -15.45 9.28
CA VAL A 423 12.90 -15.89 10.67
C VAL A 423 13.75 -14.85 11.40
N PHE A 424 13.36 -14.51 12.60
CA PHE A 424 14.05 -13.50 13.41
C PHE A 424 14.60 -14.12 14.68
N PHE A 425 15.81 -13.71 15.04
CA PHE A 425 16.44 -14.01 16.31
C PHE A 425 16.90 -12.71 16.93
N GLY A 426 16.65 -12.53 18.21
CA GLY A 426 17.04 -11.29 18.86
C GLY A 426 17.33 -11.45 20.33
N THR A 427 18.07 -10.48 20.85
CA THR A 427 18.32 -10.30 22.27
C THR A 427 18.36 -8.82 22.57
N GLY A 428 18.39 -8.48 23.85
CA GLY A 428 18.44 -7.09 24.27
C GLY A 428 18.71 -6.98 25.78
N ALA A 429 18.62 -5.77 26.25
CA ALA A 429 18.56 -5.47 27.68
C ALA A 429 17.45 -4.46 27.89
N GLU A 430 16.56 -4.71 28.82
CA GLU A 430 15.49 -3.79 29.17
C GLU A 430 15.31 -3.65 30.67
N ALA A 431 15.01 -2.44 31.13
CA ALA A 431 14.68 -2.15 32.50
C ALA A 431 13.33 -1.47 32.59
N PHE A 432 12.52 -1.88 33.54
CA PHE A 432 11.23 -1.29 33.87
C PHE A 432 11.24 -0.66 35.24
N GLN A 433 10.66 0.50 35.33
CA GLN A 433 10.41 1.18 36.60
C GLN A 433 8.93 1.43 36.75
N ILE A 434 8.34 0.88 37.80
CA ILE A 434 6.94 1.12 38.18
C ILE A 434 6.95 2.06 39.38
N GLN A 435 6.43 3.27 39.20
CA GLN A 435 6.18 4.21 40.27
C GLN A 435 4.79 3.98 40.83
N THR A 436 4.66 3.73 42.12
CA THR A 436 3.41 3.44 42.82
C THR A 436 3.03 4.58 43.75
N THR A 437 1.73 4.78 43.89
CA THR A 437 1.10 5.72 44.81
C THR A 437 0.02 5.03 45.64
N SER A 438 -0.63 5.73 46.54
CA SER A 438 -1.77 5.22 47.31
C SER A 438 -2.93 4.74 46.43
N ASN A 439 -3.05 5.29 45.22
CA ASN A 439 -4.13 4.98 44.27
C ASN A 439 -3.74 3.93 43.23
N THR A 440 -2.52 3.41 43.30
CA THR A 440 -2.07 2.37 42.38
C THR A 440 -2.91 1.10 42.54
N PRO A 441 -3.40 0.46 41.46
CA PRO A 441 -4.18 -0.75 41.54
C PRO A 441 -3.46 -1.88 42.26
N ILE A 442 -4.20 -2.61 43.13
CA ILE A 442 -3.65 -3.69 43.96
C ILE A 442 -2.83 -4.71 43.14
N PRO A 443 -3.22 -5.14 41.92
CA PRO A 443 -2.38 -6.06 41.16
C PRO A 443 -0.97 -5.59 40.88
N TYR A 444 -0.76 -4.27 40.68
CA TYR A 444 0.58 -3.68 40.52
C TYR A 444 1.35 -3.63 41.82
N LEU A 445 0.64 -3.37 42.94
CA LEU A 445 1.23 -3.41 44.26
C LEU A 445 1.61 -4.84 44.66
N THR A 446 0.74 -5.81 44.41
CA THR A 446 1.03 -7.24 44.68
C THR A 446 2.22 -7.70 43.82
N TYR A 447 2.28 -7.27 42.59
CA TYR A 447 3.44 -7.53 41.73
C TYR A 447 4.72 -6.92 42.32
N ALA A 448 4.68 -5.67 42.77
CA ALA A 448 5.82 -5.03 43.40
C ALA A 448 6.25 -5.76 44.70
N GLN A 449 5.29 -6.23 45.49
CA GLN A 449 5.55 -7.00 46.72
C GLN A 449 6.22 -8.34 46.43
N SER A 450 5.89 -9.00 45.33
CA SER A 450 6.56 -10.24 44.93
C SER A 450 8.05 -10.09 44.63
N TYR A 451 8.52 -8.85 44.44
CA TYR A 451 9.93 -8.47 44.31
C TYR A 451 10.51 -7.85 45.63
N GLY A 452 9.85 -8.06 46.77
CA GLY A 452 10.36 -7.66 48.06
C GLY A 452 10.18 -6.18 48.40
N ILE A 453 9.37 -5.43 47.66
CA ILE A 453 9.01 -4.08 48.05
C ILE A 453 7.98 -4.14 49.19
N ALA A 454 8.39 -3.71 50.36
CA ALA A 454 7.57 -3.80 51.55
C ALA A 454 6.28 -2.95 51.45
N PRO A 455 5.08 -3.50 51.79
CA PRO A 455 3.91 -2.70 52.05
C PRO A 455 3.96 -2.05 53.44
N PRO A 456 3.33 -0.89 53.64
CA PRO A 456 2.78 0.01 52.65
C PRO A 456 3.63 1.26 52.48
N GLY A 457 4.75 1.14 51.76
CA GLY A 457 5.55 2.31 51.43
C GLY A 457 4.99 3.04 50.21
N TYR A 458 4.16 4.02 50.40
CA TYR A 458 3.75 4.93 49.34
C TYR A 458 4.34 6.31 49.58
N PRO A 459 4.92 6.94 48.53
CA PRO A 459 5.22 6.40 47.17
C PRO A 459 6.40 5.40 47.19
N GLY A 460 6.25 4.34 46.36
CA GLY A 460 7.28 3.32 46.15
C GLY A 460 7.74 3.25 44.70
N THR A 461 8.90 2.65 44.47
CA THR A 461 9.45 2.44 43.13
C THR A 461 9.96 1.02 43.01
N LEU A 462 9.36 0.23 42.10
CA LEU A 462 9.88 -1.07 41.70
C LEU A 462 10.73 -0.90 40.44
N THR A 463 11.97 -1.38 40.49
CA THR A 463 12.81 -1.50 39.29
C THR A 463 13.07 -2.97 38.99
N THR A 464 12.69 -3.41 37.82
CA THR A 464 12.97 -4.74 37.30
C THR A 464 13.75 -4.64 35.99
N TRP A 465 14.55 -5.64 35.67
CA TRP A 465 15.33 -5.68 34.46
C TRP A 465 15.40 -7.10 33.89
N ASN A 466 15.63 -7.18 32.57
CA ASN A 466 15.55 -8.42 31.82
C ASN A 466 16.54 -8.39 30.64
N VAL A 467 17.07 -9.56 30.32
CA VAL A 467 17.77 -9.84 29.06
C VAL A 467 16.91 -10.80 28.27
N PRO A 468 16.02 -10.30 27.41
CA PRO A 468 15.12 -11.15 26.65
C PRO A 468 15.86 -11.86 25.51
N LEU A 469 15.47 -13.11 25.25
CA LEU A 469 15.73 -13.82 23.99
C LEU A 469 14.42 -13.83 23.20
N THR A 470 14.49 -13.45 21.94
CA THR A 470 13.34 -13.43 21.06
C THR A 470 13.58 -14.30 19.83
N VAL A 471 12.57 -15.03 19.41
CA VAL A 471 12.53 -15.77 18.16
C VAL A 471 11.20 -15.46 17.48
N GLY A 472 11.21 -15.28 16.19
CA GLY A 472 10.00 -15.02 15.45
C GLY A 472 10.06 -15.54 14.02
N TRP A 473 8.90 -15.73 13.44
CA TRP A 473 8.70 -16.00 12.03
C TRP A 473 7.61 -15.08 11.51
N SER A 474 7.81 -14.57 10.30
CA SER A 474 6.82 -13.74 9.62
C SER A 474 6.79 -14.09 8.14
N ARG A 475 5.57 -14.26 7.61
CA ARG A 475 5.27 -14.40 6.20
C ARG A 475 4.34 -13.28 5.78
N ASP A 476 4.82 -12.39 4.91
CA ASP A 476 4.03 -11.29 4.38
C ASP A 476 3.86 -11.42 2.87
N GLY A 477 2.71 -11.97 2.47
CA GLY A 477 2.28 -12.14 1.08
C GLY A 477 1.20 -11.15 0.66
N ARG A 478 1.00 -10.03 1.38
CA ARG A 478 0.03 -9.01 1.02
C ARG A 478 0.49 -8.22 -0.20
N ASP A 479 -0.48 -7.83 -1.03
CA ASP A 479 -0.26 -6.95 -2.19
C ASP A 479 0.19 -5.55 -1.80
N SER A 480 -0.19 -5.06 -0.62
CA SER A 480 0.21 -3.78 -0.05
C SER A 480 0.30 -3.87 1.47
N ALA A 481 1.34 -3.29 2.06
CA ALA A 481 1.46 -3.20 3.51
C ALA A 481 0.50 -2.16 4.12
N LEU A 482 0.20 -1.08 3.38
CA LEU A 482 -0.59 0.05 3.85
C LEU A 482 -2.09 -0.13 3.60
N ILE A 483 -2.46 -0.62 2.42
CA ILE A 483 -3.85 -0.81 1.98
C ILE A 483 -3.96 -2.18 1.33
N PRO A 484 -3.89 -3.26 2.12
CA PRO A 484 -3.99 -4.59 1.55
C PRO A 484 -5.38 -4.85 0.96
N SER A 485 -5.40 -5.43 -0.23
CA SER A 485 -6.63 -5.87 -0.88
C SER A 485 -6.66 -7.38 -1.11
N ASP A 486 -5.51 -8.01 -1.18
CA ASP A 486 -5.36 -9.46 -1.30
C ASP A 486 -4.10 -9.96 -0.61
N GLY A 487 -4.05 -11.27 -0.33
CA GLY A 487 -2.91 -11.90 0.32
C GLY A 487 -3.10 -12.19 1.81
N SER A 488 -2.01 -12.55 2.49
CA SER A 488 -2.02 -12.86 3.93
C SER A 488 -0.76 -12.34 4.62
N LEU A 489 -0.91 -12.06 5.91
CA LEU A 489 0.19 -11.84 6.85
C LEU A 489 0.09 -12.87 7.97
N GLU A 490 1.17 -13.58 8.21
CA GLU A 490 1.29 -14.59 9.27
C GLU A 490 2.49 -14.22 10.13
N GLN A 491 2.30 -14.21 11.44
CA GLN A 491 3.38 -13.91 12.38
C GLN A 491 3.30 -14.81 13.59
N LEU A 492 4.45 -15.29 14.03
CA LEU A 492 4.62 -16.02 15.28
C LEU A 492 5.85 -15.47 15.98
N ASN A 493 5.71 -15.04 17.22
CA ASN A 493 6.78 -14.46 18.01
C ASN A 493 6.83 -15.12 19.38
N GLY A 494 8.00 -15.51 19.81
CA GLY A 494 8.33 -16.00 21.14
C GLY A 494 9.31 -15.07 21.82
N GLU A 495 9.14 -14.85 23.11
CA GLU A 495 10.05 -14.09 23.96
C GLU A 495 10.24 -14.84 25.29
N VAL A 496 11.49 -14.95 25.73
CA VAL A 496 11.84 -15.54 27.01
C VAL A 496 12.71 -14.56 27.78
N GLY A 497 12.24 -14.14 28.93
CA GLY A 497 13.06 -13.39 29.90
C GLY A 497 14.03 -14.34 30.59
N THR A 498 15.33 -14.14 30.36
CA THR A 498 16.37 -15.06 30.87
C THR A 498 16.63 -14.89 32.37
N PRO A 499 17.17 -15.93 33.05
CA PRO A 499 17.56 -15.81 34.47
C PRO A 499 18.72 -14.85 34.77
N VAL A 500 19.31 -14.24 33.73
CA VAL A 500 20.34 -13.19 33.89
C VAL A 500 19.75 -11.95 34.55
N GLY A 501 18.46 -11.65 34.24
CA GLY A 501 17.69 -10.58 34.87
C GLY A 501 16.91 -11.05 36.10
N ASN A 502 16.09 -10.15 36.66
CA ASN A 502 15.18 -10.47 37.76
C ASN A 502 13.73 -10.72 37.29
N MET A 503 13.47 -10.72 35.97
CA MET A 503 12.17 -11.03 35.37
C MET A 503 12.29 -12.31 34.56
N THR A 504 11.75 -13.42 35.07
CA THR A 504 11.74 -14.70 34.37
C THR A 504 10.33 -15.02 33.90
N PHE A 505 10.15 -15.06 32.58
CA PHE A 505 8.89 -15.32 31.94
C PHE A 505 9.08 -15.85 30.54
N TYR A 506 8.04 -16.40 29.95
CA TYR A 506 7.95 -16.63 28.51
C TYR A 506 6.62 -16.12 28.02
N ARG A 507 6.59 -15.69 26.77
CA ARG A 507 5.35 -15.35 26.08
C ARG A 507 5.43 -15.71 24.60
N ILE A 508 4.28 -16.08 24.05
CA ILE A 508 4.12 -16.42 22.64
C ILE A 508 2.99 -15.57 22.10
N TYR A 509 3.17 -15.01 20.92
CA TYR A 509 2.17 -14.22 20.21
C TYR A 509 2.08 -14.68 18.77
N GLY A 510 0.87 -14.98 18.31
CA GLY A 510 0.55 -15.33 16.94
C GLY A 510 -0.49 -14.38 16.36
N GLN A 511 -0.32 -14.02 15.09
CA GLN A 511 -1.27 -13.25 14.31
C GLN A 511 -1.43 -13.83 12.92
N TYR A 512 -2.66 -13.91 12.46
CA TYR A 512 -3.02 -14.26 11.10
C TYR A 512 -3.97 -13.23 10.52
N GLN A 513 -3.58 -12.63 9.40
CA GLN A 513 -4.43 -11.72 8.62
C GLN A 513 -4.64 -12.31 7.23
N LYS A 514 -5.87 -12.26 6.73
CA LYS A 514 -6.22 -12.65 5.36
C LYS A 514 -7.08 -11.57 4.73
N TYR A 515 -6.72 -11.21 3.51
CA TYR A 515 -7.45 -10.27 2.68
C TYR A 515 -7.88 -10.98 1.40
N HIS A 516 -9.11 -10.73 0.96
CA HIS A 516 -9.64 -11.28 -0.28
C HIS A 516 -10.54 -10.26 -0.98
N SER A 517 -10.18 -9.95 -2.22
CA SER A 517 -10.94 -9.01 -3.05
C SER A 517 -11.90 -9.78 -3.96
N PHE A 518 -13.22 -9.63 -3.74
CA PHE A 518 -14.25 -10.23 -4.61
C PHE A 518 -14.45 -9.46 -5.91
N SER A 519 -14.20 -8.15 -5.90
CA SER A 519 -14.26 -7.27 -7.05
C SER A 519 -13.45 -6.00 -6.79
N LYS A 520 -13.26 -5.15 -7.81
CA LYS A 520 -12.47 -3.90 -7.65
C LYS A 520 -12.99 -3.06 -6.48
N GLY A 521 -12.33 -3.19 -5.33
CA GLY A 521 -12.57 -2.40 -4.11
C GLY A 521 -13.41 -3.06 -3.03
N ASN A 522 -14.06 -4.21 -3.30
CA ASN A 522 -14.82 -4.96 -2.29
C ASN A 522 -13.90 -5.98 -1.63
N ILE A 523 -13.53 -5.75 -0.39
CA ILE A 523 -12.51 -6.52 0.32
C ILE A 523 -13.11 -7.13 1.57
N LEU A 524 -12.96 -8.43 1.74
CA LEU A 524 -13.20 -9.13 3.00
C LEU A 524 -11.85 -9.33 3.69
N SER A 525 -11.75 -8.89 4.92
CA SER A 525 -10.56 -9.08 5.74
C SER A 525 -10.88 -9.83 7.02
N PHE A 526 -9.99 -10.72 7.38
CA PHE A 526 -10.00 -11.43 8.65
C PHE A 526 -8.69 -11.16 9.38
N ASN A 527 -8.77 -10.89 10.69
CA ASN A 527 -7.61 -10.81 11.59
C ASN A 527 -7.88 -11.71 12.80
N GLY A 528 -6.93 -12.56 13.12
CA GLY A 528 -6.94 -13.39 14.32
C GLY A 528 -5.65 -13.20 15.10
N GLU A 529 -5.76 -12.97 16.41
CA GLU A 529 -4.61 -12.80 17.30
C GLU A 529 -4.76 -13.71 18.50
N VAL A 530 -3.68 -14.37 18.88
CA VAL A 530 -3.58 -15.14 20.10
C VAL A 530 -2.29 -14.77 20.83
N GLY A 531 -2.39 -14.67 22.13
CA GLY A 531 -1.24 -14.40 22.97
C GLY A 531 -1.34 -15.21 24.26
N TYR A 532 -0.20 -15.73 24.71
CA TYR A 532 -0.08 -16.45 25.97
C TYR A 532 1.25 -16.11 26.63
N GLY A 533 1.26 -15.91 27.93
CA GLY A 533 2.46 -15.67 28.69
C GLY A 533 2.35 -16.23 30.11
N GLN A 534 3.50 -16.63 30.67
CA GLN A 534 3.57 -17.14 32.04
C GLN A 534 4.93 -16.83 32.63
N GLY A 535 4.98 -16.57 33.93
CA GLY A 535 6.19 -16.49 34.71
C GLY A 535 6.74 -17.88 35.05
N TYR A 536 8.05 -17.98 35.31
CA TYR A 536 8.70 -19.19 35.76
C TYR A 536 9.72 -18.89 36.85
N GLY A 537 10.27 -19.90 37.53
CA GLY A 537 11.29 -19.72 38.58
C GLY A 537 10.78 -18.99 39.81
N ASN A 538 9.55 -19.24 40.24
CA ASN A 538 8.85 -18.59 41.36
C ASN A 538 8.58 -17.07 41.17
N HIS A 539 8.72 -16.56 39.96
CA HIS A 539 8.34 -15.16 39.66
C HIS A 539 7.00 -15.13 38.92
N PRO A 540 6.11 -14.18 39.24
CA PRO A 540 4.87 -13.99 38.51
C PRO A 540 5.17 -13.49 37.08
N PHE A 541 4.21 -13.71 36.17
CA PHE A 541 4.28 -13.09 34.86
C PHE A 541 4.34 -11.56 35.01
N PRO A 542 5.29 -10.88 34.31
CA PRO A 542 5.44 -9.45 34.45
C PRO A 542 4.18 -8.68 34.04
N ILE A 543 3.62 -7.91 34.93
CA ILE A 543 2.41 -7.12 34.67
C ILE A 543 2.64 -6.08 33.55
N THR A 544 3.90 -5.65 33.34
CA THR A 544 4.32 -4.77 32.25
C THR A 544 4.26 -5.43 30.86
N LYS A 545 4.15 -6.76 30.80
CA LYS A 545 4.06 -7.55 29.57
C LYS A 545 2.63 -8.06 29.30
N ASN A 546 1.65 -7.68 30.13
CA ASN A 546 0.25 -8.06 29.95
C ASN A 546 -0.31 -7.62 28.60
N TYR A 547 -1.22 -8.43 28.10
CA TYR A 547 -2.02 -8.13 26.91
C TYR A 547 -3.27 -7.34 27.27
N TYR A 548 -3.61 -6.34 26.46
CA TYR A 548 -4.81 -5.53 26.58
C TYR A 548 -5.71 -5.74 25.36
N VAL A 549 -7.03 -5.81 25.58
CA VAL A 549 -8.04 -6.02 24.55
C VAL A 549 -9.16 -4.98 24.71
N GLY A 550 -9.74 -4.56 23.61
CA GLY A 550 -10.76 -3.50 23.50
C GLY A 550 -10.23 -2.28 22.75
N GLY A 551 -11.12 -1.56 22.10
CA GLY A 551 -10.80 -0.38 21.31
C GLY A 551 -10.71 -0.62 19.81
N ILE A 552 -10.42 0.45 19.07
CA ILE A 552 -10.45 0.49 17.60
C ILE A 552 -9.47 -0.48 16.92
N GLY A 553 -8.40 -0.84 17.60
CA GLY A 553 -7.40 -1.80 17.10
C GLY A 553 -7.66 -3.25 17.55
N SER A 554 -8.76 -3.52 18.25
CA SER A 554 -9.03 -4.82 18.84
C SER A 554 -10.53 -5.15 18.77
N VAL A 555 -11.28 -5.06 19.88
CA VAL A 555 -12.73 -5.28 19.92
C VAL A 555 -13.42 -3.92 20.03
N ARG A 556 -13.96 -3.43 18.92
CA ARG A 556 -14.64 -2.14 18.83
C ARG A 556 -15.94 -2.11 19.63
N GLY A 557 -16.36 -0.94 20.08
CA GLY A 557 -17.55 -0.78 20.92
C GLY A 557 -17.27 -0.89 22.42
N TYR A 558 -16.11 -1.43 22.81
CA TYR A 558 -15.58 -1.41 24.16
C TYR A 558 -14.43 -0.40 24.26
N ALA A 559 -14.30 0.20 25.42
CA ALA A 559 -13.22 1.18 25.61
C ALA A 559 -11.83 0.53 25.45
N PRO A 560 -10.83 1.30 24.98
CA PRO A 560 -9.51 0.75 24.71
C PRO A 560 -8.88 0.07 25.94
N GLY A 561 -8.38 -1.15 25.73
CA GLY A 561 -7.71 -1.93 26.78
C GLY A 561 -8.59 -2.33 27.96
N SER A 562 -9.92 -2.20 27.87
CA SER A 562 -10.82 -2.37 29.01
C SER A 562 -11.31 -3.80 29.23
N LEU A 563 -11.12 -4.67 28.25
CA LEU A 563 -11.57 -6.06 28.34
C LEU A 563 -10.53 -6.94 29.03
N GLY A 564 -11.00 -7.84 29.87
CA GLY A 564 -10.17 -8.79 30.61
C GLY A 564 -10.24 -8.62 32.14
N PRO A 565 -9.20 -9.04 32.87
CA PRO A 565 -9.10 -8.88 34.31
C PRO A 565 -9.18 -7.43 34.72
N GLN A 566 -10.03 -7.18 35.72
CA GLN A 566 -10.29 -5.86 36.27
C GLN A 566 -10.15 -5.89 37.79
N TYR A 567 -9.78 -4.77 38.36
CA TYR A 567 -9.69 -4.52 39.77
C TYR A 567 -10.63 -3.37 40.14
N TYR A 568 -11.40 -3.53 41.23
CA TYR A 568 -12.19 -2.43 41.77
C TYR A 568 -11.35 -1.57 42.67
N ASN A 569 -11.14 -0.31 42.30
CA ASN A 569 -10.41 0.65 43.08
C ASN A 569 -11.39 1.42 44.00
N ASN A 570 -11.34 1.15 45.30
CA ASN A 570 -12.21 1.77 46.28
C ASN A 570 -12.00 3.29 46.41
N VAL A 571 -10.80 3.79 46.06
CA VAL A 571 -10.47 5.21 46.17
C VAL A 571 -11.19 6.04 45.11
N ILE A 572 -11.27 5.51 43.89
CA ILE A 572 -11.93 6.19 42.79
C ILE A 572 -13.34 5.65 42.50
N GLY A 573 -13.77 4.60 43.18
CA GLY A 573 -15.09 4.00 43.04
C GLY A 573 -15.35 3.36 41.65
N ALA A 574 -14.30 2.88 40.97
CA ALA A 574 -14.41 2.37 39.61
C ALA A 574 -13.54 1.12 39.35
N TYR A 575 -13.96 0.29 38.36
CA TYR A 575 -13.18 -0.84 37.87
C TYR A 575 -12.04 -0.34 36.98
N GLN A 576 -10.85 -0.87 37.18
CA GLN A 576 -9.66 -0.58 36.41
C GLN A 576 -9.13 -1.83 35.72
N PRO A 577 -8.87 -1.80 34.41
CA PRO A 577 -8.32 -2.93 33.69
C PRO A 577 -6.84 -3.12 34.04
N THR A 578 -6.43 -4.36 34.23
CA THR A 578 -5.04 -4.72 34.51
C THR A 578 -4.39 -5.45 33.31
N GLY A 579 -5.16 -5.68 32.26
CA GLY A 579 -4.75 -6.58 31.18
C GLY A 579 -4.68 -8.04 31.63
N GLY A 580 -4.21 -8.91 30.79
CA GLY A 580 -4.12 -10.35 31.07
C GLY A 580 -2.87 -10.99 30.53
N GLN A 581 -2.55 -12.18 31.06
CA GLN A 581 -1.40 -12.98 30.62
C GLN A 581 -1.63 -13.61 29.25
N SER A 582 -2.88 -13.73 28.83
CA SER A 582 -3.24 -14.24 27.52
C SER A 582 -4.33 -13.38 26.88
N LYS A 583 -4.43 -13.47 25.55
CA LYS A 583 -5.47 -12.81 24.76
C LYS A 583 -5.92 -13.66 23.59
N ILE A 584 -7.16 -13.43 23.18
CA ILE A 584 -7.71 -13.87 21.92
C ILE A 584 -8.45 -12.67 21.32
N VAL A 585 -8.19 -12.37 20.06
CA VAL A 585 -8.90 -11.34 19.29
C VAL A 585 -9.20 -11.88 17.91
N THR A 586 -10.41 -11.65 17.43
CA THR A 586 -10.85 -11.98 16.07
C THR A 586 -11.63 -10.81 15.50
N ASN A 587 -11.31 -10.43 14.26
CA ASN A 587 -12.00 -9.36 13.55
C ASN A 587 -12.35 -9.86 12.15
N LEU A 588 -13.58 -9.66 11.74
CA LEU A 588 -14.04 -9.84 10.37
C LEU A 588 -14.58 -8.50 9.89
N GLU A 589 -14.02 -7.99 8.79
CA GLU A 589 -14.40 -6.70 8.24
C GLU A 589 -14.65 -6.81 6.74
N TYR A 590 -15.78 -6.30 6.28
CA TYR A 590 -16.11 -6.18 4.87
C TYR A 590 -16.10 -4.72 4.48
N THR A 591 -15.20 -4.37 3.56
CA THR A 591 -14.93 -2.99 3.12
C THR A 591 -15.38 -2.80 1.69
N VAL A 592 -16.08 -1.70 1.43
CA VAL A 592 -16.52 -1.28 0.10
C VAL A 592 -16.13 0.17 -0.16
N PRO A 593 -15.78 0.53 -1.41
CA PRO A 593 -15.58 1.93 -1.76
C PRO A 593 -16.90 2.69 -1.67
N VAL A 594 -16.85 3.96 -1.30
CA VAL A 594 -18.06 4.80 -1.26
C VAL A 594 -18.60 4.96 -2.67
N PRO A 595 -19.88 4.65 -2.94
CA PRO A 595 -20.48 4.85 -4.26
C PRO A 595 -20.39 6.31 -4.70
N GLY A 596 -19.93 6.54 -5.94
CA GLY A 596 -19.77 7.89 -6.49
C GLY A 596 -18.43 8.58 -6.18
N SER A 597 -17.51 7.93 -5.48
CA SER A 597 -16.15 8.47 -5.25
C SER A 597 -15.23 8.41 -6.49
N GLY A 598 -15.73 7.97 -7.63
CA GLY A 598 -14.98 7.90 -8.88
C GLY A 598 -13.78 6.94 -8.83
N VAL A 599 -12.62 7.40 -9.28
CA VAL A 599 -11.37 6.64 -9.27
C VAL A 599 -10.72 6.61 -7.89
N ASP A 600 -11.12 7.52 -7.00
CA ASP A 600 -10.57 7.62 -5.64
C ASP A 600 -11.11 6.49 -4.75
N LYS A 601 -10.28 5.49 -4.52
CA LYS A 601 -10.56 4.34 -3.66
C LYS A 601 -10.07 4.53 -2.22
N THR A 602 -9.65 5.73 -1.86
CA THR A 602 -9.12 6.04 -0.53
C THR A 602 -10.22 6.22 0.51
N LEU A 603 -11.43 6.60 0.08
CA LEU A 603 -12.62 6.72 0.93
C LEU A 603 -13.44 5.42 0.86
N ARG A 604 -13.62 4.75 2.00
CA ARG A 604 -14.27 3.44 2.10
C ARG A 604 -15.23 3.39 3.27
N VAL A 605 -16.30 2.65 3.14
CA VAL A 605 -17.15 2.25 4.26
C VAL A 605 -16.93 0.78 4.56
N PHE A 606 -17.07 0.40 5.82
CA PHE A 606 -16.91 -0.99 6.22
C PHE A 606 -17.95 -1.40 7.27
N GLY A 607 -18.31 -2.67 7.21
CA GLY A 607 -19.05 -3.37 8.28
C GLY A 607 -18.13 -4.36 8.97
N PHE A 608 -18.31 -4.56 10.26
CA PHE A 608 -17.43 -5.44 11.03
C PHE A 608 -18.16 -6.27 12.11
N VAL A 609 -17.53 -7.38 12.45
CA VAL A 609 -17.82 -8.20 13.61
C VAL A 609 -16.53 -8.51 14.33
N ASP A 610 -16.45 -8.15 15.59
CA ASP A 610 -15.28 -8.36 16.44
C ASP A 610 -15.60 -9.31 17.58
N GLY A 611 -14.62 -10.10 17.98
CA GLY A 611 -14.67 -10.94 19.17
C GLY A 611 -13.34 -11.00 19.87
N GLY A 612 -13.31 -11.03 21.18
CA GLY A 612 -12.06 -11.16 21.92
C GLY A 612 -12.17 -10.89 23.40
N ASN A 613 -11.12 -11.21 24.11
CA ASN A 613 -10.91 -10.87 25.51
C ASN A 613 -9.45 -11.08 25.91
N ALA A 614 -9.02 -10.46 27.01
CA ALA A 614 -7.81 -10.82 27.72
C ALA A 614 -8.14 -11.70 28.92
N PHE A 615 -7.22 -12.58 29.33
CA PHE A 615 -7.44 -13.54 30.40
C PHE A 615 -6.27 -13.47 31.39
N GLY A 616 -6.61 -13.64 32.66
CA GLY A 616 -5.63 -13.76 33.76
C GLY A 616 -4.98 -15.16 33.78
N GLN A 617 -4.50 -15.56 34.95
CA GLN A 617 -3.82 -16.83 35.19
C GLN A 617 -4.66 -18.07 34.82
N HIS A 618 -5.99 -17.97 34.98
CA HIS A 618 -6.92 -19.03 34.57
C HIS A 618 -7.61 -18.62 33.27
N LEU A 619 -7.53 -19.48 32.25
CA LEU A 619 -8.15 -19.30 30.97
C LEU A 619 -9.69 -19.52 31.12
N ASN A 620 -10.42 -18.49 31.42
CA ASN A 620 -11.89 -18.51 31.34
C ASN A 620 -12.30 -17.91 30.01
N LEU A 621 -12.60 -18.77 29.02
CA LEU A 621 -12.85 -18.40 27.63
C LEU A 621 -14.19 -17.66 27.40
N VAL A 622 -14.49 -16.68 28.24
CA VAL A 622 -15.66 -15.81 28.03
C VAL A 622 -15.26 -14.66 27.11
N LEU A 623 -15.58 -14.78 25.84
CA LEU A 623 -15.32 -13.73 24.84
C LEU A 623 -16.38 -12.63 24.92
N ARG A 624 -15.99 -11.42 24.55
CA ARG A 624 -16.86 -10.29 24.25
C ARG A 624 -16.97 -10.14 22.75
N TYR A 625 -18.15 -9.74 22.29
CA TYR A 625 -18.44 -9.56 20.88
C TYR A 625 -19.00 -8.17 20.62
N SER A 626 -18.76 -7.68 19.42
CA SER A 626 -19.39 -6.47 18.92
C SER A 626 -19.55 -6.55 17.41
N TYR A 627 -20.48 -5.77 16.88
CA TYR A 627 -20.63 -5.54 15.44
C TYR A 627 -20.87 -4.06 15.19
N GLY A 628 -20.65 -3.62 13.97
CA GLY A 628 -20.85 -2.22 13.67
C GLY A 628 -20.47 -1.84 12.25
N LEU A 629 -20.46 -0.53 12.05
CA LEU A 629 -20.12 0.10 10.78
C LEU A 629 -19.05 1.16 11.00
N GLY A 630 -18.34 1.50 9.93
CA GLY A 630 -17.34 2.56 9.99
C GLY A 630 -16.98 3.12 8.65
N ILE A 631 -16.15 4.16 8.69
CA ILE A 631 -15.60 4.86 7.53
C ILE A 631 -14.08 4.92 7.70
N SER A 632 -13.36 4.61 6.65
CA SER A 632 -11.92 4.80 6.56
C SER A 632 -11.58 5.66 5.36
N TRP A 633 -10.67 6.61 5.55
CA TRP A 633 -10.23 7.50 4.51
C TRP A 633 -8.73 7.76 4.63
N ILE A 634 -8.01 7.60 3.53
CA ILE A 634 -6.61 8.01 3.43
C ILE A 634 -6.61 9.44 2.93
N SER A 635 -6.66 10.36 3.87
CA SER A 635 -6.69 11.79 3.58
C SER A 635 -5.26 12.33 3.37
N PRO A 636 -5.11 13.54 2.77
CA PRO A 636 -3.81 14.22 2.72
C PRO A 636 -3.18 14.50 4.09
N LEU A 637 -3.99 14.49 5.16
CA LEU A 637 -3.55 14.65 6.54
C LEU A 637 -3.18 13.31 7.23
N GLY A 638 -3.26 12.21 6.49
CA GLY A 638 -3.04 10.85 6.99
C GLY A 638 -4.30 9.99 7.07
N PRO A 639 -4.17 8.76 7.54
CA PRO A 639 -5.30 7.85 7.65
C PRO A 639 -6.30 8.30 8.72
N LEU A 640 -7.57 8.28 8.36
CA LEU A 640 -8.70 8.55 9.24
C LEU A 640 -9.54 7.28 9.35
N LYS A 641 -9.92 6.90 10.56
CA LYS A 641 -10.82 5.76 10.80
C LYS A 641 -11.86 6.14 11.85
N PHE A 642 -13.13 5.97 11.51
CA PHE A 642 -14.27 6.15 12.39
C PHE A 642 -15.05 4.85 12.46
N SER A 643 -15.44 4.41 13.64
CA SER A 643 -16.25 3.21 13.84
C SER A 643 -17.31 3.42 14.91
N TYR A 644 -18.50 2.90 14.63
CA TYR A 644 -19.56 2.80 15.61
C TYR A 644 -19.84 1.32 15.89
N GLY A 645 -19.45 0.87 17.09
CA GLY A 645 -19.54 -0.51 17.53
C GLY A 645 -20.66 -0.72 18.55
N ILE A 646 -21.43 -1.77 18.35
CA ILE A 646 -22.53 -2.19 19.23
C ILE A 646 -22.07 -3.46 19.95
N PRO A 647 -21.76 -3.39 21.26
CA PRO A 647 -21.40 -4.55 22.06
C PRO A 647 -22.58 -5.53 22.22
N VAL A 648 -22.24 -6.82 22.26
CA VAL A 648 -23.22 -7.90 22.45
C VAL A 648 -22.85 -8.68 23.70
N LYS A 649 -23.87 -9.05 24.50
CA LYS A 649 -23.68 -9.80 25.77
C LYS A 649 -22.69 -9.13 26.73
N THR A 650 -22.93 -7.85 27.01
CA THR A 650 -22.10 -7.06 27.94
C THR A 650 -22.26 -7.55 29.38
N GLN A 651 -21.20 -7.35 30.19
CA GLN A 651 -21.26 -7.53 31.65
C GLN A 651 -21.31 -6.15 32.35
N PRO A 652 -21.80 -6.10 33.59
CA PRO A 652 -21.93 -4.83 34.33
C PRO A 652 -20.60 -4.05 34.51
N THR A 653 -19.48 -4.76 34.45
CA THR A 653 -18.13 -4.18 34.59
C THR A 653 -17.53 -3.75 33.25
N ASP A 654 -18.17 -4.07 32.13
CA ASP A 654 -17.66 -3.71 30.81
C ASP A 654 -17.76 -2.19 30.57
N ASN A 655 -16.68 -1.58 30.16
CA ASN A 655 -16.66 -0.17 29.80
C ASN A 655 -16.96 -0.01 28.31
N ILE A 656 -18.09 0.60 28.00
CA ILE A 656 -18.64 0.70 26.65
C ILE A 656 -18.24 2.06 26.05
N GLN A 657 -17.64 2.03 24.87
CA GLN A 657 -17.36 3.19 24.04
C GLN A 657 -17.74 2.91 22.59
N ARG A 658 -19.00 3.18 22.24
CA ARG A 658 -19.55 2.83 20.92
C ARG A 658 -18.89 3.60 19.77
N LEU A 659 -18.71 4.92 19.93
CA LEU A 659 -18.06 5.75 18.93
C LEU A 659 -16.57 5.80 19.20
N GLN A 660 -15.79 5.36 18.22
CA GLN A 660 -14.33 5.37 18.29
C GLN A 660 -13.77 5.96 17.01
N PHE A 661 -12.73 6.75 17.12
CA PHE A 661 -12.09 7.36 15.98
C PHE A 661 -10.60 7.52 16.20
N GLN A 662 -9.90 7.59 15.07
CA GLN A 662 -8.48 7.80 15.00
C GLN A 662 -8.17 8.67 13.79
N VAL A 663 -7.31 9.65 13.98
CA VAL A 663 -6.87 10.61 12.97
C VAL A 663 -5.34 10.63 12.98
N GLY A 664 -4.71 10.45 11.81
CA GLY A 664 -3.28 10.36 11.68
C GLY A 664 -2.73 8.96 11.98
N THR A 665 -1.41 8.85 12.07
CA THR A 665 -0.73 7.58 12.37
C THR A 665 -0.94 7.18 13.83
N ALA A 666 -1.34 5.91 14.05
CA ALA A 666 -1.37 5.31 15.39
C ALA A 666 0.01 4.78 15.79
N PHE A 667 0.21 4.69 17.10
CA PHE A 667 1.34 3.97 17.68
C PHE A 667 1.21 2.47 17.48
#